data_0475ee1129b89c0d88646148d45d2cff
#
_entry.id   0475ee1129b89c0d88646148d45d2cff
#
_cell.length_a   1.000
_cell.length_b   1.000
_cell.length_c   1.000
_cell.angle_alpha   90.00
_cell.angle_beta   90.00
_cell.angle_gamma   90.00
#
_symmetry.space_group_name_H-M   'P 1'
#
loop_
_entity.id
_entity.type
_entity.pdbx_description
1 polymer ?
#
loop_
_entity_poly.entity_id
_entity_poly.type
_entity_poly.pdbx_seq_one_letter_code
_entity_poly.pdbx_strand_id
1 'polypeptide(L)'
;MNISLQFFFITCLTFFFSLSTSSCYRSEDSTTETVVSNADGTSLEITKRCGFAETNPLQNSVESDNQTQKAFRLLLQATFGPQKTDLDRIVQIGETAWINEQLELSSAYDIAGDNLTTNLEHYKTIALMAEPSTYSDNASFNNNYHGRTSDYQTAAWFEKALHAPDQLRYRVAFALSELLVVSGAKQRTRFRGDSLAYYDDILAKNAFGNFRDLLDEVAKSPAMGIFLSHQGNKKYMSQSKTHPDENFSREIMQLFSLGLWEMNDNSSAVETGGELVPAYSQEDVEQLARVMTGYDLVGNSRYGRTNRGAGEEWATPMEFTGSWHDFESKSFLGKSINAESENVSGPSDFQNALDIIFNHQNVGPHVAKHLIIRMVTSNPSGGYIERVSQVFNDNGSSVRGDLKSVVRAVLTDNEARGNEYKTNKNFGKAKEILLAWTQFLRAFNVKPIDGWKSRNNATMTNTYNFPWLESTLGQAPLRSDTVFNFFSPDFVPANDHFSENCMVAPDLQIQSDTILIKFNNLISNAFQIQEKNKILDKGDNLTSFGNSRKSNQFNYYINVDEELAVFEQALDGDQNGDFQGLSDKDDPNKSVAIVELLKHLDEKLTGSKLPSTYHDVIKEHLLTVNWNNTKNVSEALAIIRDAVMLIVTSSQYMIQK
;
A
#
# COMPACT_ATOMS: atom_id res chain seq x y z
N MET A 1 20.48 -27.92 -17.74
CA MET A 1 19.88 -29.12 -17.11
C MET A 1 18.92 -28.64 -16.03
N ASN A 2 17.68 -28.31 -16.41
CA ASN A 2 16.72 -27.53 -15.59
C ASN A 2 15.39 -28.33 -15.46
N ILE A 3 15.42 -29.50 -14.84
CA ILE A 3 14.20 -30.34 -14.73
C ILE A 3 13.85 -30.71 -13.27
N SER A 4 14.74 -30.52 -12.30
CA SER A 4 14.46 -30.97 -10.92
C SER A 4 13.74 -29.93 -10.03
N LEU A 5 13.73 -28.65 -10.36
CA LEU A 5 13.02 -27.62 -9.58
C LEU A 5 11.50 -27.55 -9.84
N GLN A 6 11.01 -28.12 -10.95
CA GLN A 6 9.57 -28.11 -11.28
C GLN A 6 8.75 -29.15 -10.50
N PHE A 7 9.35 -30.19 -9.95
CA PHE A 7 8.58 -31.27 -9.31
C PHE A 7 8.24 -31.05 -7.84
N PHE A 8 8.96 -30.17 -7.13
CA PHE A 8 8.66 -29.89 -5.71
C PHE A 8 7.53 -28.86 -5.53
N PHE A 9 7.29 -28.01 -6.55
CA PHE A 9 6.23 -27.01 -6.56
C PHE A 9 4.83 -27.56 -6.84
N ILE A 10 4.73 -28.75 -7.46
CA ILE A 10 3.43 -29.29 -7.93
C ILE A 10 2.60 -29.92 -6.81
N THR A 11 3.20 -30.33 -5.69
CA THR A 11 2.48 -31.03 -4.62
C THR A 11 1.79 -30.09 -3.60
N CYS A 12 2.11 -28.80 -3.57
CA CYS A 12 1.42 -27.83 -2.71
C CYS A 12 0.38 -26.96 -3.45
N LEU A 13 0.24 -27.06 -4.77
CA LEU A 13 -0.51 -26.11 -5.60
C LEU A 13 -1.77 -26.67 -6.26
N THR A 14 -2.19 -27.91 -6.00
CA THR A 14 -3.36 -28.51 -6.67
C THR A 14 -4.71 -28.28 -6.00
N PHE A 15 -4.90 -27.15 -5.30
CA PHE A 15 -6.20 -26.85 -4.68
C PHE A 15 -6.72 -25.44 -4.90
N PHE A 16 -6.69 -24.89 -6.09
CA PHE A 16 -7.44 -23.65 -6.33
C PHE A 16 -7.88 -23.51 -7.78
N PHE A 17 -9.14 -23.83 -8.08
CA PHE A 17 -9.92 -23.17 -9.14
C PHE A 17 -11.42 -23.41 -8.96
N SER A 18 -12.14 -22.41 -8.49
CA SER A 18 -13.44 -21.98 -9.04
C SER A 18 -13.76 -20.59 -8.49
N LEU A 19 -13.90 -19.63 -9.39
CA LEU A 19 -14.29 -18.27 -9.10
C LEU A 19 -15.78 -18.21 -8.73
N SER A 20 -16.11 -17.80 -7.51
CA SER A 20 -17.39 -17.21 -7.19
C SER A 20 -17.17 -16.01 -6.25
N THR A 21 -17.55 -14.82 -6.70
CA THR A 21 -17.54 -13.59 -5.92
C THR A 21 -18.77 -13.55 -5.03
N SER A 22 -18.59 -13.75 -3.73
CA SER A 22 -19.63 -13.49 -2.73
C SER A 22 -19.09 -12.48 -1.70
N SER A 23 -19.82 -11.40 -1.49
CA SER A 23 -19.54 -10.43 -0.42
C SER A 23 -20.23 -10.87 0.86
N CYS A 24 -19.48 -11.04 1.96
CA CYS A 24 -20.02 -11.32 3.28
C CYS A 24 -20.21 -10.03 4.08
N TYR A 25 -21.43 -9.79 4.55
CA TYR A 25 -21.75 -8.78 5.55
C TYR A 25 -21.74 -9.40 6.96
N ARG A 26 -21.19 -8.68 7.94
CA ARG A 26 -21.18 -9.11 9.34
C ARG A 26 -22.33 -8.45 10.12
N SER A 27 -23.20 -9.26 10.73
CA SER A 27 -24.16 -8.84 11.76
C SER A 27 -24.08 -9.79 12.97
N GLU A 28 -24.41 -9.29 14.17
CA GLU A 28 -24.56 -10.14 15.34
C GLU A 28 -25.83 -10.98 15.22
N ASP A 29 -25.69 -12.29 15.41
CA ASP A 29 -26.72 -13.32 15.53
C ASP A 29 -28.06 -13.13 14.79
N SER A 30 -28.15 -13.62 13.57
CA SER A 30 -29.40 -14.19 13.05
C SER A 30 -29.15 -15.12 11.86
N THR A 31 -29.75 -16.32 11.92
CA THR A 31 -29.82 -17.28 10.81
C THR A 31 -31.01 -16.92 9.92
N THR A 32 -30.86 -15.96 9.00
CA THR A 32 -31.84 -15.69 7.95
C THR A 32 -31.15 -15.71 6.60
N GLU A 33 -31.69 -16.49 5.67
CA GLU A 33 -31.26 -16.55 4.29
C GLU A 33 -31.54 -15.23 3.59
N THR A 34 -30.54 -14.61 2.99
CA THR A 34 -30.71 -13.43 2.13
C THR A 34 -30.27 -13.78 0.73
N VAL A 35 -31.14 -13.61 -0.23
CA VAL A 35 -30.86 -13.80 -1.67
C VAL A 35 -30.34 -12.48 -2.24
N VAL A 36 -29.11 -12.47 -2.74
CA VAL A 36 -28.54 -11.35 -3.49
C VAL A 36 -28.49 -11.77 -4.96
N SER A 37 -29.09 -10.98 -5.86
CA SER A 37 -29.03 -11.23 -7.29
C SER A 37 -27.81 -10.55 -7.93
N ASN A 38 -27.08 -11.28 -8.77
CA ASN A 38 -26.04 -10.73 -9.62
C ASN A 38 -26.63 -9.90 -10.77
N ALA A 39 -25.80 -9.09 -11.41
CA ALA A 39 -26.18 -8.26 -12.57
C ALA A 39 -26.71 -9.06 -13.79
N ASP A 40 -26.52 -10.37 -13.80
CA ASP A 40 -27.03 -11.32 -14.81
C ASP A 40 -28.34 -12.00 -14.42
N GLY A 41 -28.92 -11.68 -13.26
CA GLY A 41 -30.20 -12.25 -12.78
C GLY A 41 -30.08 -13.62 -12.11
N THR A 42 -28.87 -14.11 -11.84
CA THR A 42 -28.69 -15.35 -11.06
C THR A 42 -28.71 -15.06 -9.56
N SER A 43 -29.53 -15.81 -8.82
CA SER A 43 -29.60 -15.69 -7.35
C SER A 43 -28.51 -16.52 -6.70
N LEU A 44 -27.68 -15.89 -5.85
CA LEU A 44 -26.78 -16.56 -4.93
C LEU A 44 -27.47 -16.65 -3.56
N GLU A 45 -27.72 -17.87 -3.09
CA GLU A 45 -28.13 -18.09 -1.70
C GLU A 45 -26.93 -17.87 -0.77
N ILE A 46 -26.96 -16.79 0.01
CA ILE A 46 -26.00 -16.58 1.10
C ILE A 46 -26.58 -17.25 2.34
N THR A 47 -26.11 -18.44 2.63
CA THR A 47 -26.66 -19.31 3.70
C THR A 47 -26.21 -18.92 5.11
N LYS A 48 -25.33 -17.91 5.29
CA LYS A 48 -24.86 -17.53 6.64
C LYS A 48 -24.44 -16.06 6.71
N ARG A 49 -25.08 -15.29 7.59
CA ARG A 49 -24.57 -13.98 8.02
C ARG A 49 -23.49 -14.19 9.07
N CYS A 50 -22.34 -13.56 8.87
CA CYS A 50 -21.18 -13.72 9.73
C CYS A 50 -21.13 -12.60 10.77
N GLY A 51 -21.30 -12.93 12.06
CA GLY A 51 -20.93 -12.05 13.17
C GLY A 51 -19.41 -11.89 13.30
N PHE A 52 -18.94 -10.98 14.16
CA PHE A 52 -17.51 -10.90 14.50
C PHE A 52 -17.08 -12.21 15.17
N ALA A 53 -15.91 -12.73 14.80
CA ALA A 53 -15.34 -13.91 15.43
C ALA A 53 -15.15 -13.62 16.93
N GLU A 54 -15.83 -14.34 17.81
CA GLU A 54 -15.52 -14.31 19.24
C GLU A 54 -14.09 -14.82 19.45
N THR A 55 -13.28 -14.07 20.17
CA THR A 55 -11.97 -14.51 20.61
C THR A 55 -12.14 -15.54 21.72
N ASN A 56 -12.03 -16.81 21.37
CA ASN A 56 -11.96 -17.86 22.37
C ASN A 56 -10.49 -17.98 22.84
N PRO A 57 -10.12 -17.55 24.04
CA PRO A 57 -8.74 -17.63 24.51
C PRO A 57 -8.39 -19.11 24.75
N LEU A 58 -7.52 -19.65 23.91
CA LEU A 58 -6.89 -20.93 24.20
C LEU A 58 -5.99 -20.74 25.42
N GLN A 59 -6.37 -21.33 26.55
CA GLN A 59 -5.64 -21.38 27.81
C GLN A 59 -4.42 -22.30 27.69
N ASN A 60 -3.38 -21.90 26.97
CA ASN A 60 -2.07 -22.49 27.12
C ASN A 60 -1.06 -21.35 27.28
N SER A 61 -0.13 -21.49 28.22
CA SER A 61 0.98 -20.57 28.42
C SER A 61 1.85 -20.52 27.18
N VAL A 62 1.53 -19.62 26.25
CA VAL A 62 2.33 -19.41 25.06
C VAL A 62 3.52 -18.53 25.46
N GLU A 63 4.73 -18.96 25.14
CA GLU A 63 5.93 -18.16 25.36
C GLU A 63 5.77 -16.78 24.70
N SER A 64 6.02 -15.73 25.47
CA SER A 64 5.92 -14.36 24.98
C SER A 64 7.03 -14.06 23.97
N ASP A 65 6.77 -13.22 22.97
CA ASP A 65 7.80 -12.69 22.08
C ASP A 65 8.92 -12.01 22.88
N ASN A 66 10.15 -12.19 22.44
CA ASN A 66 11.23 -11.33 22.88
C ASN A 66 11.09 -9.89 22.31
N GLN A 67 11.89 -8.96 22.79
CA GLN A 67 11.79 -7.55 22.38
C GLN A 67 12.04 -7.37 20.88
N THR A 68 12.95 -8.13 20.28
CA THR A 68 13.26 -8.06 18.85
C THR A 68 12.08 -8.53 18.00
N GLN A 69 11.42 -9.63 18.38
CA GLN A 69 10.23 -10.13 17.70
C GLN A 69 9.06 -9.15 17.78
N LYS A 70 8.85 -8.51 18.94
CA LYS A 70 7.85 -7.45 19.10
C LYS A 70 8.15 -6.25 18.20
N ALA A 71 9.40 -5.81 18.19
CA ALA A 71 9.86 -4.71 17.34
C ALA A 71 9.67 -5.05 15.85
N PHE A 72 10.03 -6.26 15.44
CA PHE A 72 9.87 -6.73 14.06
C PHE A 72 8.39 -6.71 13.65
N ARG A 73 7.49 -7.21 14.51
CA ARG A 73 6.05 -7.20 14.27
C ARG A 73 5.51 -5.78 14.12
N LEU A 74 5.91 -4.85 14.99
CA LEU A 74 5.52 -3.45 14.87
C LEU A 74 5.97 -2.86 13.54
N LEU A 75 7.22 -3.09 13.14
CA LEU A 75 7.76 -2.54 11.89
C LEU A 75 7.08 -3.10 10.64
N LEU A 76 6.63 -4.36 10.64
CA LEU A 76 5.80 -4.89 9.57
C LEU A 76 4.46 -4.15 9.40
N GLN A 77 3.90 -3.65 10.49
CA GLN A 77 2.62 -2.94 10.51
C GLN A 77 2.77 -1.45 10.21
N ALA A 78 3.85 -0.84 10.70
CA ALA A 78 4.04 0.60 10.76
C ALA A 78 4.99 1.18 9.70
N THR A 79 5.65 0.33 8.90
CA THR A 79 6.64 0.73 7.89
C THR A 79 6.48 -0.06 6.59
N PHE A 80 7.32 0.23 5.60
CA PHE A 80 7.43 -0.56 4.37
C PHE A 80 8.37 -1.76 4.49
N GLY A 81 8.76 -2.11 5.69
CA GLY A 81 9.58 -3.27 6.03
C GLY A 81 10.63 -2.94 7.12
N PRO A 82 10.91 -3.90 8.02
CA PRO A 82 11.89 -3.73 9.07
C PRO A 82 13.29 -3.41 8.53
N GLN A 83 13.99 -2.48 9.21
CA GLN A 83 15.42 -2.25 9.07
C GLN A 83 16.09 -2.40 10.43
N LYS A 84 17.36 -2.81 10.44
CA LYS A 84 18.11 -3.05 11.67
C LYS A 84 18.17 -1.82 12.57
N THR A 85 18.35 -0.64 11.98
CA THR A 85 18.36 0.65 12.72
C THR A 85 17.07 0.91 13.49
N ASP A 86 15.92 0.62 12.87
CA ASP A 86 14.61 0.76 13.50
C ASP A 86 14.39 -0.31 14.58
N LEU A 87 14.79 -1.56 14.30
CA LEU A 87 14.75 -2.65 15.29
C LEU A 87 15.54 -2.31 16.54
N ASP A 88 16.82 -1.91 16.37
CA ASP A 88 17.71 -1.54 17.47
C ASP A 88 17.12 -0.36 18.27
N ARG A 89 16.53 0.62 17.58
CA ARG A 89 15.88 1.77 18.23
C ARG A 89 14.69 1.33 19.08
N ILE A 90 13.80 0.48 18.54
CA ILE A 90 12.64 -0.02 19.29
C ILE A 90 13.05 -0.86 20.48
N VAL A 91 14.06 -1.72 20.33
CA VAL A 91 14.59 -2.52 21.43
C VAL A 91 15.13 -1.62 22.54
N GLN A 92 15.75 -0.49 22.20
CA GLN A 92 16.29 0.47 23.15
C GLN A 92 15.22 1.26 23.90
N ILE A 93 14.17 1.77 23.22
CA ILE A 93 13.21 2.72 23.78
C ILE A 93 11.82 2.16 24.04
N GLY A 94 11.49 1.00 23.46
CA GLY A 94 10.18 0.36 23.48
C GLY A 94 9.24 0.78 22.34
N GLU A 95 8.26 -0.09 22.03
CA GLU A 95 7.31 0.08 20.91
C GLU A 95 6.53 1.39 21.00
N THR A 96 5.93 1.70 22.15
CA THR A 96 5.10 2.90 22.34
C THR A 96 5.92 4.19 22.20
N ALA A 97 7.15 4.21 22.70
CA ALA A 97 8.02 5.38 22.58
C ALA A 97 8.42 5.62 21.11
N TRP A 98 8.74 4.57 20.36
CA TRP A 98 9.04 4.66 18.94
C TRP A 98 7.83 5.14 18.12
N ILE A 99 6.62 4.61 18.38
CA ILE A 99 5.39 5.11 17.75
C ILE A 99 5.24 6.60 17.97
N ASN A 100 5.42 7.07 19.23
CA ASN A 100 5.31 8.49 19.54
C ASN A 100 6.40 9.32 18.83
N GLU A 101 7.65 8.85 18.75
CA GLU A 101 8.69 9.51 17.97
C GLU A 101 8.28 9.65 16.49
N GLN A 102 7.79 8.58 15.85
CA GLN A 102 7.34 8.63 14.46
C GLN A 102 6.17 9.59 14.24
N LEU A 103 5.25 9.68 15.18
CA LEU A 103 4.10 10.59 15.11
C LEU A 103 4.50 12.08 15.24
N GLU A 104 5.68 12.38 15.80
CA GLU A 104 6.21 13.75 15.94
C GLU A 104 7.19 14.16 14.84
N LEU A 105 7.67 13.21 14.02
CA LEU A 105 8.56 13.53 12.90
C LEU A 105 7.89 14.48 11.91
N SER A 106 8.60 15.52 11.51
CA SER A 106 8.17 16.38 10.40
C SER A 106 8.25 15.62 9.07
N SER A 107 7.44 16.01 8.08
CA SER A 107 7.49 15.45 6.73
C SER A 107 8.66 15.99 5.87
N ALA A 108 9.75 16.39 6.50
CA ALA A 108 10.88 17.04 5.86
C ALA A 108 12.03 16.06 5.63
N TYR A 109 11.84 15.06 4.78
CA TYR A 109 12.90 14.14 4.38
C TYR A 109 13.58 14.60 3.08
N ASP A 110 14.85 14.88 3.19
CA ASP A 110 15.73 15.19 2.06
C ASP A 110 16.48 13.93 1.60
N ILE A 111 16.00 13.31 0.52
CA ILE A 111 16.55 12.03 0.03
C ILE A 111 17.93 12.18 -0.60
N ALA A 112 18.16 13.28 -1.30
CA ALA A 112 19.33 13.45 -2.15
C ALA A 112 20.34 14.48 -1.63
N GLY A 113 20.09 15.10 -0.45
CA GLY A 113 20.80 16.30 -0.02
C GLY A 113 20.39 17.57 -0.76
N ASP A 114 19.29 17.51 -1.52
CA ASP A 114 18.78 18.59 -2.38
C ASP A 114 17.63 19.39 -1.73
N ASN A 115 17.34 19.16 -0.44
CA ASN A 115 16.22 19.72 0.32
C ASN A 115 14.82 19.43 -0.28
N LEU A 116 14.66 18.30 -0.96
CA LEU A 116 13.39 17.89 -1.54
C LEU A 116 12.52 17.19 -0.49
N THR A 117 11.43 17.81 -0.10
CA THR A 117 10.60 17.35 1.03
C THR A 117 9.30 16.69 0.61
N THR A 118 8.86 16.83 -0.65
CA THR A 118 7.58 16.34 -1.16
C THR A 118 7.74 15.35 -2.32
N ASN A 119 6.73 14.50 -2.55
CA ASN A 119 6.69 13.63 -3.73
C ASN A 119 6.65 14.43 -5.02
N LEU A 120 5.97 15.57 -5.02
CA LEU A 120 5.89 16.46 -6.18
C LEU A 120 7.27 17.04 -6.54
N GLU A 121 8.08 17.45 -5.57
CA GLU A 121 9.45 17.95 -5.81
C GLU A 121 10.34 16.85 -6.37
N HIS A 122 10.30 15.64 -5.79
CA HIS A 122 11.01 14.48 -6.33
C HIS A 122 10.57 14.13 -7.74
N TYR A 123 9.25 14.08 -7.97
CA TYR A 123 8.70 13.87 -9.30
C TYR A 123 9.25 14.89 -10.32
N LYS A 124 9.24 16.19 -9.97
CA LYS A 124 9.75 17.24 -10.84
C LYS A 124 11.24 17.06 -11.15
N THR A 125 12.03 16.71 -10.15
CA THR A 125 13.47 16.45 -10.33
C THR A 125 13.71 15.26 -11.26
N ILE A 126 13.01 14.15 -11.08
CA ILE A 126 13.10 12.97 -11.95
C ILE A 126 12.67 13.32 -13.38
N ALA A 127 11.56 14.03 -13.53
CA ALA A 127 11.04 14.44 -14.84
C ALA A 127 12.01 15.39 -15.60
N LEU A 128 12.58 16.37 -14.90
CA LEU A 128 13.63 17.26 -15.45
C LEU A 128 14.86 16.48 -15.93
N MET A 129 15.31 15.52 -15.14
CA MET A 129 16.44 14.66 -15.49
C MET A 129 16.11 13.76 -16.69
N ALA A 130 14.90 13.17 -16.71
CA ALA A 130 14.47 12.26 -17.78
C ALA A 130 14.21 12.96 -19.12
N GLU A 131 13.74 14.20 -19.08
CA GLU A 131 13.25 14.95 -20.24
C GLU A 131 13.67 16.44 -20.17
N PRO A 132 14.98 16.76 -20.13
CA PRO A 132 15.45 18.11 -19.88
C PRO A 132 15.05 19.12 -20.97
N SER A 133 14.82 18.67 -22.21
CA SER A 133 14.33 19.53 -23.29
C SER A 133 12.86 19.90 -23.18
N THR A 134 12.13 19.16 -22.37
CA THR A 134 10.68 19.25 -22.22
C THR A 134 10.28 20.01 -20.96
N TYR A 135 11.05 19.85 -19.89
CA TYR A 135 10.81 20.41 -18.56
C TYR A 135 11.89 21.40 -18.17
N SER A 136 12.06 22.50 -18.93
CA SER A 136 13.11 23.49 -18.68
C SER A 136 12.78 24.47 -17.53
N ASP A 137 11.49 24.60 -17.16
CA ASP A 137 11.00 25.52 -16.14
C ASP A 137 9.63 25.09 -15.59
N ASN A 138 9.13 25.78 -14.56
CA ASN A 138 7.82 25.47 -13.96
C ASN A 138 6.64 25.62 -14.94
N ALA A 139 6.75 26.53 -15.91
CA ALA A 139 5.70 26.73 -16.91
C ALA A 139 5.62 25.54 -17.87
N SER A 140 6.75 24.89 -18.16
CA SER A 140 6.78 23.71 -19.03
C SER A 140 6.11 22.47 -18.40
N PHE A 141 6.12 22.34 -17.07
CA PHE A 141 5.36 21.28 -16.39
C PHE A 141 3.86 21.44 -16.58
N ASN A 142 3.36 22.68 -16.59
CA ASN A 142 1.94 22.95 -16.73
C ASN A 142 1.44 22.81 -18.18
N ASN A 143 2.31 22.99 -19.17
CA ASN A 143 1.94 23.12 -20.57
C ASN A 143 2.17 21.87 -21.42
N ASN A 144 3.01 20.95 -20.98
CA ASN A 144 3.45 19.82 -21.79
C ASN A 144 2.78 18.51 -21.37
N TYR A 145 2.24 17.81 -22.35
CA TYR A 145 1.67 16.48 -22.19
C TYR A 145 2.73 15.43 -22.50
N HIS A 146 3.06 14.63 -21.49
CA HIS A 146 4.07 13.61 -21.65
C HIS A 146 3.54 12.22 -21.34
N GLY A 147 3.83 11.29 -22.25
CA GLY A 147 3.43 9.90 -22.09
C GLY A 147 4.14 9.23 -20.92
N ARG A 148 3.35 8.75 -19.94
CA ARG A 148 3.79 7.91 -18.80
C ARG A 148 4.58 8.64 -17.70
N THR A 149 4.26 9.87 -17.42
CA THR A 149 4.84 10.61 -16.29
C THR A 149 4.48 9.99 -14.93
N SER A 150 3.46 9.13 -14.88
CA SER A 150 3.17 8.32 -13.70
C SER A 150 4.30 7.34 -13.30
N ASP A 151 5.21 6.97 -14.21
CA ASP A 151 6.39 6.16 -13.86
C ASP A 151 7.37 6.96 -12.99
N TYR A 152 7.46 8.29 -13.20
CA TYR A 152 8.28 9.19 -12.38
C TYR A 152 7.68 9.41 -10.99
N GLN A 153 6.34 9.49 -10.90
CA GLN A 153 5.63 9.51 -9.61
C GLN A 153 5.88 8.21 -8.84
N THR A 154 5.81 7.06 -9.50
CA THR A 154 6.13 5.77 -8.88
C THR A 154 7.56 5.75 -8.35
N ALA A 155 8.54 6.28 -9.09
CA ALA A 155 9.93 6.36 -8.63
C ALA A 155 10.05 7.25 -7.38
N ALA A 156 9.42 8.43 -7.36
CA ALA A 156 9.41 9.34 -6.21
C ALA A 156 8.77 8.68 -4.97
N TRP A 157 7.66 7.95 -5.15
CA TRP A 157 7.01 7.21 -4.08
C TRP A 157 7.95 6.13 -3.48
N PHE A 158 8.67 5.36 -4.34
CA PHE A 158 9.59 4.34 -3.85
C PHE A 158 10.76 4.94 -3.07
N GLU A 159 11.29 6.09 -3.45
CA GLU A 159 12.33 6.75 -2.68
C GLU A 159 11.87 7.06 -1.25
N LYS A 160 10.66 7.58 -1.10
CA LYS A 160 10.06 7.82 0.23
C LYS A 160 9.80 6.51 0.98
N ALA A 161 9.16 5.54 0.34
CA ALA A 161 8.83 4.25 0.96
C ALA A 161 10.07 3.49 1.45
N LEU A 162 11.19 3.59 0.71
CA LEU A 162 12.41 2.83 1.02
C LEU A 162 13.31 3.55 2.03
N HIS A 163 13.39 4.88 1.99
CA HIS A 163 14.47 5.61 2.68
C HIS A 163 14.00 6.69 3.66
N ALA A 164 12.74 7.16 3.60
CA ALA A 164 12.29 8.22 4.49
C ALA A 164 12.35 7.78 5.97
N PRO A 165 12.82 8.62 6.88
CA PRO A 165 12.87 8.30 8.32
C PRO A 165 11.48 8.32 8.97
N ASP A 166 10.52 9.07 8.43
CA ASP A 166 9.13 9.16 8.87
C ASP A 166 8.26 8.05 8.24
N GLN A 167 8.75 6.81 8.35
CA GLN A 167 8.14 5.63 7.74
C GLN A 167 6.66 5.45 8.07
N LEU A 168 6.28 5.70 9.33
CA LEU A 168 4.88 5.57 9.75
C LEU A 168 3.97 6.53 9.00
N ARG A 169 4.41 7.76 8.73
CA ARG A 169 3.64 8.74 7.95
C ARG A 169 3.32 8.23 6.56
N TYR A 170 4.34 7.75 5.83
CA TYR A 170 4.14 7.25 4.47
C TYR A 170 3.38 5.92 4.44
N ARG A 171 3.53 5.07 5.46
CA ARG A 171 2.76 3.83 5.60
C ARG A 171 1.27 4.10 5.83
N VAL A 172 0.94 5.12 6.65
CA VAL A 172 -0.44 5.59 6.84
C VAL A 172 -0.97 6.26 5.57
N ALA A 173 -0.18 7.11 4.89
CA ALA A 173 -0.56 7.69 3.61
C ALA A 173 -0.87 6.62 2.57
N PHE A 174 -0.09 5.53 2.52
CA PHE A 174 -0.38 4.39 1.66
C PHE A 174 -1.71 3.71 2.04
N ALA A 175 -1.98 3.46 3.33
CA ALA A 175 -3.26 2.93 3.78
C ALA A 175 -4.44 3.86 3.41
N LEU A 176 -4.26 5.19 3.55
CA LEU A 176 -5.26 6.17 3.14
C LEU A 176 -5.46 6.23 1.61
N SER A 177 -4.41 5.98 0.81
CA SER A 177 -4.54 5.89 -0.65
C SER A 177 -5.39 4.69 -1.10
N GLU A 178 -5.54 3.70 -0.25
CA GLU A 178 -6.38 2.53 -0.49
C GLU A 178 -7.83 2.72 0.00
N LEU A 179 -8.09 3.77 0.77
CA LEU A 179 -9.43 4.26 1.12
C LEU A 179 -9.90 5.33 0.12
N LEU A 180 -9.09 6.34 -0.07
CA LEU A 180 -9.37 7.52 -0.89
C LEU A 180 -8.73 7.33 -2.28
N VAL A 181 -9.30 6.39 -3.03
CA VAL A 181 -8.68 5.86 -4.25
C VAL A 181 -8.69 6.86 -5.40
N VAL A 182 -7.50 7.10 -5.97
CA VAL A 182 -7.32 7.66 -7.31
C VAL A 182 -6.43 6.74 -8.14
N SER A 183 -6.49 6.82 -9.47
CA SER A 183 -5.68 5.95 -10.30
C SER A 183 -5.04 6.64 -11.49
N GLY A 184 -3.73 6.45 -11.62
CA GLY A 184 -2.93 6.73 -12.81
C GLY A 184 -3.06 5.69 -13.92
N ALA A 185 -3.83 4.62 -13.74
CA ALA A 185 -4.12 3.66 -14.81
C ALA A 185 -5.09 4.20 -15.86
N LYS A 186 -5.92 5.19 -15.49
CA LYS A 186 -6.90 5.80 -16.40
C LYS A 186 -6.25 6.77 -17.38
N GLN A 187 -6.85 6.92 -18.56
CA GLN A 187 -6.24 7.65 -19.68
C GLN A 187 -5.88 9.11 -19.37
N ARG A 188 -6.69 9.83 -18.59
CA ARG A 188 -6.43 11.25 -18.28
C ARG A 188 -5.38 11.43 -17.18
N THR A 189 -5.44 10.67 -16.11
CA THR A 189 -4.50 10.72 -14.98
C THR A 189 -3.15 10.08 -15.28
N ARG A 190 -3.10 9.09 -16.19
CA ARG A 190 -1.86 8.38 -16.60
C ARG A 190 -0.74 9.31 -17.07
N PHE A 191 -1.11 10.46 -17.62
CA PHE A 191 -0.17 11.41 -18.21
C PHE A 191 0.10 12.62 -17.30
N ARG A 192 -0.39 12.56 -16.06
CA ARG A 192 -0.30 13.64 -15.08
C ARG A 192 0.30 13.11 -13.76
N GLY A 193 1.56 12.69 -13.85
CA GLY A 193 2.31 12.24 -12.69
C GLY A 193 2.50 13.34 -11.63
N ASP A 194 2.49 14.61 -12.06
CA ASP A 194 2.47 15.79 -11.19
C ASP A 194 1.21 15.82 -10.29
N SER A 195 0.04 15.58 -10.87
CA SER A 195 -1.21 15.52 -10.12
C SER A 195 -1.26 14.34 -9.15
N LEU A 196 -0.71 13.18 -9.55
CA LEU A 196 -0.62 12.01 -8.69
C LEU A 196 0.38 12.20 -7.56
N ALA A 197 1.55 12.80 -7.83
CA ALA A 197 2.55 13.13 -6.81
C ALA A 197 2.01 14.16 -5.80
N TYR A 198 1.28 15.17 -6.28
CA TYR A 198 0.59 16.13 -5.41
C TYR A 198 -0.49 15.45 -4.54
N TYR A 199 -1.19 14.46 -5.09
CA TYR A 199 -2.16 13.67 -4.32
C TYR A 199 -1.49 12.85 -3.21
N ASP A 200 -0.34 12.20 -3.50
CA ASP A 200 0.47 11.53 -2.48
C ASP A 200 0.87 12.50 -1.34
N ASP A 201 1.23 13.75 -1.70
CA ASP A 201 1.59 14.77 -0.71
C ASP A 201 0.40 15.20 0.16
N ILE A 202 -0.82 15.28 -0.39
CA ILE A 202 -2.05 15.51 0.38
C ILE A 202 -2.24 14.41 1.42
N LEU A 203 -2.09 13.14 1.03
CA LEU A 203 -2.24 12.01 1.94
C LEU A 203 -1.15 11.99 3.02
N ALA A 204 0.11 12.21 2.65
CA ALA A 204 1.24 12.22 3.58
C ALA A 204 1.15 13.39 4.58
N LYS A 205 0.79 14.58 4.12
CA LYS A 205 0.56 15.77 4.96
C LYS A 205 -0.50 15.51 6.01
N ASN A 206 -1.61 14.90 5.59
CA ASN A 206 -2.77 14.67 6.44
C ASN A 206 -2.77 13.32 7.16
N ALA A 207 -1.74 12.49 6.99
CA ALA A 207 -1.65 11.18 7.65
C ALA A 207 -1.77 11.24 9.17
N PHE A 208 -1.36 12.36 9.79
CA PHE A 208 -1.47 12.68 11.22
C PHE A 208 -2.27 13.96 11.48
N GLY A 209 -3.03 14.43 10.49
CA GLY A 209 -3.91 15.59 10.57
C GLY A 209 -5.33 15.24 11.00
N ASN A 210 -6.28 16.06 10.59
CA ASN A 210 -7.70 15.81 10.80
C ASN A 210 -8.36 15.20 9.55
N PHE A 211 -9.15 14.16 9.71
CA PHE A 211 -9.84 13.50 8.60
C PHE A 211 -10.76 14.43 7.83
N ARG A 212 -11.36 15.43 8.52
CA ARG A 212 -12.19 16.47 7.89
C ARG A 212 -11.40 17.31 6.88
N ASP A 213 -10.19 17.71 7.26
CA ASP A 213 -9.30 18.50 6.40
C ASP A 213 -8.79 17.66 5.24
N LEU A 214 -8.49 16.39 5.50
CA LEU A 214 -8.13 15.42 4.46
C LEU A 214 -9.23 15.30 3.40
N LEU A 215 -10.50 15.16 3.81
CA LEU A 215 -11.63 15.09 2.88
C LEU A 215 -11.76 16.37 2.02
N ASP A 216 -11.52 17.54 2.60
CA ASP A 216 -11.54 18.81 1.87
C ASP A 216 -10.43 18.89 0.81
N GLU A 217 -9.20 18.58 1.18
CA GLU A 217 -8.06 18.61 0.25
C GLU A 217 -8.19 17.55 -0.85
N VAL A 218 -8.64 16.34 -0.51
CA VAL A 218 -8.91 15.27 -1.47
C VAL A 218 -10.01 15.67 -2.48
N ALA A 219 -11.12 16.21 -1.99
CA ALA A 219 -12.22 16.64 -2.84
C ALA A 219 -11.83 17.74 -3.83
N LYS A 220 -10.90 18.62 -3.44
CA LYS A 220 -10.39 19.71 -4.31
C LYS A 220 -9.18 19.31 -5.16
N SER A 221 -8.64 18.10 -5.00
CA SER A 221 -7.47 17.70 -5.77
C SER A 221 -7.80 17.44 -7.24
N PRO A 222 -6.95 17.88 -8.18
CA PRO A 222 -7.16 17.59 -9.60
C PRO A 222 -7.22 16.09 -9.93
N ALA A 223 -6.40 15.28 -9.24
CA ALA A 223 -6.39 13.83 -9.44
C ALA A 223 -7.75 13.20 -9.14
N MET A 224 -8.36 13.56 -8.01
CA MET A 224 -9.69 13.09 -7.62
C MET A 224 -10.78 13.67 -8.54
N GLY A 225 -10.71 14.98 -8.83
CA GLY A 225 -11.67 15.66 -9.70
C GLY A 225 -11.80 15.00 -11.07
N ILE A 226 -10.68 14.53 -11.62
CA ILE A 226 -10.67 13.85 -12.91
C ILE A 226 -11.02 12.37 -12.78
N PHE A 227 -10.54 11.70 -11.76
CA PHE A 227 -10.77 10.27 -11.60
C PHE A 227 -12.24 9.95 -11.38
N LEU A 228 -12.92 10.73 -10.55
CA LEU A 228 -14.35 10.57 -10.24
C LEU A 228 -15.27 11.63 -10.90
N SER A 229 -14.78 12.27 -11.97
CA SER A 229 -15.60 13.06 -12.91
C SER A 229 -16.24 14.34 -12.35
N HIS A 230 -15.89 14.83 -11.17
CA HIS A 230 -16.46 16.08 -10.67
C HIS A 230 -15.68 17.34 -11.08
N GLN A 231 -14.48 17.19 -11.67
CA GLN A 231 -13.81 18.31 -12.33
C GLN A 231 -14.65 18.84 -13.49
N GLY A 232 -14.99 20.13 -13.46
CA GLY A 232 -15.85 20.78 -14.45
C GLY A 232 -17.32 20.40 -14.35
N ASN A 233 -17.76 19.80 -13.23
CA ASN A 233 -19.15 19.46 -12.98
C ASN A 233 -20.02 20.73 -12.85
N LYS A 234 -21.22 20.73 -13.44
CA LYS A 234 -22.10 21.91 -13.52
C LYS A 234 -23.47 21.61 -13.00
N LYS A 235 -24.11 22.70 -12.49
CA LYS A 235 -25.55 22.69 -12.21
C LYS A 235 -26.38 22.27 -13.45
N TYR A 236 -27.59 21.87 -13.24
CA TYR A 236 -28.49 21.48 -14.33
C TYR A 236 -28.52 22.52 -15.47
N MET A 237 -28.27 22.04 -16.66
CA MET A 237 -28.19 22.83 -17.88
C MET A 237 -29.43 22.51 -18.78
N SER A 238 -30.47 23.37 -18.77
CA SER A 238 -31.72 23.14 -19.49
C SER A 238 -31.54 22.98 -21.01
N GLN A 239 -30.55 23.64 -21.61
CA GLN A 239 -30.27 23.59 -23.04
C GLN A 239 -29.71 22.22 -23.48
N SER A 240 -28.82 21.62 -22.71
CA SER A 240 -28.21 20.29 -22.97
C SER A 240 -28.92 19.16 -22.23
N LYS A 241 -29.83 19.45 -21.31
CA LYS A 241 -30.47 18.51 -20.38
C LYS A 241 -29.44 17.71 -19.58
N THR A 242 -28.32 18.33 -19.25
CA THR A 242 -27.25 17.70 -18.49
C THR A 242 -27.48 17.95 -17.01
N HIS A 243 -27.44 16.88 -16.22
CA HIS A 243 -27.47 16.91 -14.75
C HIS A 243 -26.08 16.92 -14.17
N PRO A 244 -25.88 17.34 -12.90
CA PRO A 244 -24.64 17.17 -12.20
C PRO A 244 -24.18 15.70 -12.23
N ASP A 245 -22.87 15.49 -12.36
CA ASP A 245 -22.26 14.15 -12.28
C ASP A 245 -22.28 13.66 -10.82
N GLU A 246 -22.77 12.45 -10.60
CA GLU A 246 -23.00 11.85 -9.28
C GLU A 246 -21.83 11.00 -8.78
N ASN A 247 -20.85 10.69 -9.64
CA ASN A 247 -19.84 9.68 -9.35
C ASN A 247 -19.07 10.00 -8.06
N PHE A 248 -18.46 11.18 -7.97
CA PHE A 248 -17.75 11.59 -6.76
C PHE A 248 -18.65 11.63 -5.52
N SER A 249 -19.89 12.14 -5.69
CA SER A 249 -20.85 12.25 -4.58
C SER A 249 -21.26 10.90 -4.03
N ARG A 250 -21.36 9.89 -4.87
CA ARG A 250 -21.60 8.51 -4.46
C ARG A 250 -20.40 7.96 -3.72
N GLU A 251 -19.20 8.10 -4.28
CA GLU A 251 -18.00 7.47 -3.72
C GLU A 251 -17.53 8.13 -2.43
N ILE A 252 -17.70 9.45 -2.25
CA ILE A 252 -17.34 10.10 -0.98
C ILE A 252 -18.19 9.59 0.18
N MET A 253 -19.46 9.23 -0.07
CA MET A 253 -20.32 8.60 0.93
C MET A 253 -20.05 7.10 1.01
N GLN A 254 -20.09 6.38 -0.11
CA GLN A 254 -20.05 4.92 -0.13
C GLN A 254 -18.71 4.34 0.26
N LEU A 255 -17.64 4.76 -0.42
CA LEU A 255 -16.32 4.15 -0.25
C LEU A 255 -15.44 4.89 0.75
N PHE A 256 -15.53 6.22 0.80
CA PHE A 256 -14.56 7.02 1.53
C PHE A 256 -14.93 7.31 2.98
N SER A 257 -16.24 7.23 3.33
CA SER A 257 -16.69 7.71 4.64
C SER A 257 -17.78 6.91 5.34
N LEU A 258 -18.89 6.56 4.68
CA LEU A 258 -20.07 6.00 5.36
C LEU A 258 -20.24 4.49 5.16
N GLY A 259 -19.86 3.97 4.00
CA GLY A 259 -20.26 2.63 3.59
C GLY A 259 -21.69 2.58 3.08
N LEU A 260 -22.20 1.37 2.80
CA LEU A 260 -23.56 1.17 2.26
C LEU A 260 -24.64 1.17 3.34
N TRP A 261 -24.31 0.78 4.55
CA TRP A 261 -25.26 0.51 5.62
C TRP A 261 -24.90 1.31 6.85
N GLU A 262 -25.93 1.67 7.65
CA GLU A 262 -25.72 2.20 8.98
C GLU A 262 -24.90 1.24 9.83
N MET A 263 -23.97 1.77 10.63
CA MET A 263 -23.05 0.97 11.44
C MET A 263 -23.07 1.40 12.90
N ASN A 264 -22.88 0.42 13.78
CA ASN A 264 -22.50 0.64 15.17
C ASN A 264 -20.99 0.96 15.26
N ASP A 265 -20.52 1.44 16.41
CA ASP A 265 -19.10 1.78 16.64
C ASP A 265 -18.15 0.61 16.41
N ASN A 266 -18.61 -0.63 16.57
CA ASN A 266 -17.85 -1.86 16.30
C ASN A 266 -17.86 -2.27 14.81
N SER A 267 -18.43 -1.44 13.92
CA SER A 267 -18.63 -1.68 12.49
C SER A 267 -19.61 -2.83 12.16
N SER A 268 -20.42 -3.28 13.10
CA SER A 268 -21.57 -4.14 12.76
C SER A 268 -22.66 -3.31 12.10
N ALA A 269 -23.33 -3.88 11.08
CA ALA A 269 -24.42 -3.19 10.40
C ALA A 269 -25.66 -3.08 11.32
N VAL A 270 -26.39 -1.97 11.20
CA VAL A 270 -27.65 -1.76 11.91
C VAL A 270 -28.78 -2.44 11.14
N GLU A 271 -29.64 -3.17 11.85
CA GLU A 271 -30.83 -3.83 11.31
C GLU A 271 -32.10 -3.28 11.95
N THR A 272 -33.13 -3.13 11.13
CA THR A 272 -34.49 -2.77 11.60
C THR A 272 -35.50 -3.70 10.95
N GLY A 273 -36.22 -4.47 11.77
CA GLY A 273 -37.19 -5.45 11.27
C GLY A 273 -36.55 -6.64 10.52
N GLY A 274 -35.26 -6.90 10.71
CA GLY A 274 -34.50 -7.95 10.02
C GLY A 274 -33.90 -7.51 8.67
N GLU A 275 -34.01 -6.23 8.32
CA GLU A 275 -33.41 -5.66 7.12
C GLU A 275 -32.30 -4.66 7.49
N LEU A 276 -31.23 -4.61 6.67
CA LEU A 276 -30.15 -3.65 6.82
C LEU A 276 -30.63 -2.24 6.53
N VAL A 277 -30.24 -1.28 7.36
CA VAL A 277 -30.60 0.13 7.21
C VAL A 277 -29.58 0.80 6.28
N PRO A 278 -29.99 1.35 5.11
CA PRO A 278 -29.07 2.08 4.22
C PRO A 278 -28.51 3.34 4.91
N ALA A 279 -27.20 3.60 4.72
CA ALA A 279 -26.54 4.77 5.27
C ALA A 279 -26.93 6.07 4.51
N TYR A 280 -27.34 5.97 3.27
CA TYR A 280 -27.77 7.07 2.42
C TYR A 280 -28.72 6.56 1.32
N SER A 281 -29.47 7.47 0.72
CA SER A 281 -30.39 7.21 -0.38
C SER A 281 -29.83 7.71 -1.73
N GLN A 282 -30.50 7.36 -2.84
CA GLN A 282 -30.18 7.90 -4.16
C GLN A 282 -30.41 9.43 -4.20
N GLU A 283 -31.44 9.93 -3.51
CA GLU A 283 -31.70 11.37 -3.42
C GLU A 283 -30.55 12.10 -2.71
N ASP A 284 -29.95 11.53 -1.65
CA ASP A 284 -28.77 12.08 -0.99
C ASP A 284 -27.59 12.24 -1.95
N VAL A 285 -27.38 11.26 -2.85
CA VAL A 285 -26.33 11.32 -3.89
C VAL A 285 -26.61 12.47 -4.86
N GLU A 286 -27.83 12.63 -5.34
CA GLU A 286 -28.23 13.69 -6.27
C GLU A 286 -28.10 15.08 -5.64
N GLN A 287 -28.50 15.24 -4.39
CA GLN A 287 -28.37 16.49 -3.66
C GLN A 287 -26.90 16.86 -3.40
N LEU A 288 -26.08 15.89 -3.02
CA LEU A 288 -24.64 16.12 -2.85
C LEU A 288 -23.95 16.42 -4.20
N ALA A 289 -24.38 15.82 -5.31
CA ALA A 289 -23.87 16.12 -6.64
C ALA A 289 -24.07 17.59 -7.03
N ARG A 290 -25.19 18.21 -6.59
CA ARG A 290 -25.44 19.63 -6.77
C ARG A 290 -24.47 20.50 -5.98
N VAL A 291 -24.07 20.06 -4.77
CA VAL A 291 -23.04 20.73 -3.94
C VAL A 291 -21.68 20.69 -4.64
N MET A 292 -21.34 19.55 -5.27
CA MET A 292 -20.03 19.34 -5.90
C MET A 292 -19.86 20.01 -7.27
N THR A 293 -20.80 20.88 -7.66
CA THR A 293 -20.71 21.66 -8.91
C THR A 293 -19.82 22.89 -8.77
N GLY A 294 -19.22 23.36 -9.86
CA GLY A 294 -18.49 24.63 -9.95
C GLY A 294 -16.98 24.52 -9.76
N TYR A 295 -16.41 23.36 -9.48
CA TYR A 295 -14.96 23.19 -9.32
C TYR A 295 -14.27 22.76 -10.62
N ASP A 296 -13.16 23.41 -10.97
CA ASP A 296 -12.37 23.10 -12.16
C ASP A 296 -10.87 23.38 -11.93
N LEU A 297 -10.02 22.89 -12.85
CA LEU A 297 -8.58 23.15 -12.81
C LEU A 297 -8.27 24.64 -12.92
N VAL A 298 -7.32 25.12 -12.12
CA VAL A 298 -6.80 26.49 -12.24
C VAL A 298 -6.27 26.71 -13.65
N GLY A 299 -6.60 27.88 -14.25
CA GLY A 299 -6.19 28.22 -15.60
C GLY A 299 -6.96 27.52 -16.73
N ASN A 300 -7.92 26.64 -16.42
CA ASN A 300 -8.78 26.00 -17.43
C ASN A 300 -9.87 26.99 -17.92
N SER A 301 -9.57 27.77 -18.92
CA SER A 301 -10.54 28.72 -19.51
C SER A 301 -11.54 28.07 -20.46
N ARG A 302 -11.45 26.77 -20.73
CA ARG A 302 -12.28 26.08 -21.72
C ARG A 302 -12.87 24.80 -21.18
N TYR A 303 -14.13 24.89 -20.92
CA TYR A 303 -15.05 23.84 -20.60
C TYR A 303 -14.80 22.50 -21.31
N GLY A 304 -14.54 21.44 -20.51
CA GLY A 304 -14.72 20.04 -20.91
C GLY A 304 -13.97 19.53 -22.12
N ARG A 305 -13.12 20.33 -22.71
CA ARG A 305 -12.29 19.92 -23.85
C ARG A 305 -10.94 19.43 -23.36
N THR A 306 -10.61 18.22 -23.77
CA THR A 306 -9.28 17.61 -23.74
C THR A 306 -8.21 18.41 -24.51
N ASN A 307 -8.49 19.66 -24.86
CA ASN A 307 -7.49 20.56 -25.40
C ASN A 307 -6.55 20.92 -24.27
N ARG A 308 -5.47 20.20 -24.23
CA ARG A 308 -4.20 20.39 -23.57
C ARG A 308 -3.81 21.87 -23.70
N GLY A 309 -4.49 22.73 -22.92
CA GLY A 309 -4.30 24.17 -23.00
C GLY A 309 -3.08 24.55 -22.17
N ALA A 310 -2.26 25.39 -22.73
CA ALA A 310 -1.25 26.13 -21.99
C ALA A 310 -1.95 26.82 -20.80
N GLY A 311 -1.54 26.50 -19.55
CA GLY A 311 -1.99 27.19 -18.35
C GLY A 311 -2.83 26.38 -17.36
N GLU A 312 -3.23 25.12 -17.65
CA GLU A 312 -3.89 24.26 -16.64
C GLU A 312 -2.91 23.84 -15.56
N GLU A 313 -3.27 24.05 -14.29
CA GLU A 313 -2.47 23.61 -13.15
C GLU A 313 -3.05 22.30 -12.54
N TRP A 314 -2.20 21.29 -12.47
CA TRP A 314 -2.59 19.93 -12.08
C TRP A 314 -2.08 19.53 -10.68
N ALA A 315 -1.27 20.37 -10.08
CA ALA A 315 -0.67 20.17 -8.75
C ALA A 315 -1.01 21.31 -7.78
N THR A 316 -2.21 21.86 -7.93
CA THR A 316 -2.82 22.86 -7.05
C THR A 316 -4.29 22.50 -6.86
N PRO A 317 -4.94 22.92 -5.76
CA PRO A 317 -6.37 22.68 -5.57
C PRO A 317 -7.19 23.26 -6.74
N MET A 318 -8.25 22.58 -7.13
CA MET A 318 -9.23 23.11 -8.10
C MET A 318 -9.84 24.42 -7.61
N GLU A 319 -10.11 25.34 -8.54
CA GLU A 319 -10.74 26.63 -8.27
C GLU A 319 -12.28 26.59 -8.46
N PHE A 320 -12.96 27.49 -7.77
CA PHE A 320 -14.41 27.60 -7.83
C PHE A 320 -14.88 28.56 -8.93
N THR A 321 -15.87 28.13 -9.72
CA THR A 321 -16.52 28.89 -10.78
C THR A 321 -18.02 29.04 -10.51
N GLY A 322 -18.42 30.17 -9.93
CA GLY A 322 -19.78 30.39 -9.45
C GLY A 322 -20.88 30.24 -10.52
N SER A 323 -20.63 30.63 -11.79
CA SER A 323 -21.61 30.46 -12.87
C SER A 323 -21.99 28.99 -13.16
N TRP A 324 -21.19 28.03 -12.71
CA TRP A 324 -21.45 26.61 -12.90
C TRP A 324 -22.08 25.95 -11.67
N HIS A 325 -22.02 26.63 -10.53
CA HIS A 325 -22.52 26.09 -9.27
C HIS A 325 -24.04 26.20 -9.12
N ASP A 326 -24.62 25.24 -8.42
CA ASP A 326 -26.02 25.22 -8.00
C ASP A 326 -26.14 25.87 -6.62
N PHE A 327 -26.68 27.08 -6.57
CA PHE A 327 -26.88 27.85 -5.34
C PHE A 327 -28.21 27.63 -4.65
N GLU A 328 -29.10 26.82 -5.24
CA GLU A 328 -30.38 26.47 -4.62
C GLU A 328 -30.19 25.68 -3.33
N SER A 329 -31.20 25.68 -2.47
CA SER A 329 -31.18 24.85 -1.25
C SER A 329 -31.06 23.37 -1.56
N LYS A 330 -30.37 22.64 -0.67
CA LYS A 330 -30.12 21.20 -0.79
C LYS A 330 -30.47 20.51 0.53
N SER A 331 -30.80 19.24 0.47
CA SER A 331 -31.06 18.44 1.67
C SER A 331 -30.52 17.02 1.44
N PHE A 332 -29.62 16.56 2.30
CA PHE A 332 -29.10 15.20 2.26
C PHE A 332 -28.70 14.73 3.65
N LEU A 333 -28.68 13.42 3.87
CA LEU A 333 -28.42 12.79 5.17
C LEU A 333 -29.24 13.42 6.31
N GLY A 334 -30.49 13.75 6.02
CA GLY A 334 -31.43 14.34 6.99
C GLY A 334 -31.10 15.77 7.42
N LYS A 335 -30.17 16.47 6.75
CA LYS A 335 -29.77 17.84 7.03
C LYS A 335 -30.07 18.74 5.83
N SER A 336 -30.37 19.99 6.11
CA SER A 336 -30.65 21.02 5.08
C SER A 336 -29.53 22.03 5.00
N ILE A 337 -29.15 22.41 3.79
CA ILE A 337 -28.23 23.50 3.46
C ILE A 337 -29.08 24.59 2.75
N ASN A 338 -29.05 25.81 3.27
CA ASN A 338 -29.80 26.92 2.74
C ASN A 338 -29.24 27.36 1.38
N ALA A 339 -30.11 27.93 0.54
CA ALA A 339 -29.72 28.59 -0.69
C ALA A 339 -28.76 29.77 -0.43
N GLU A 340 -27.81 29.96 -1.33
CA GLU A 340 -26.82 31.02 -1.27
C GLU A 340 -26.96 32.01 -2.43
N SER A 341 -26.30 33.17 -2.31
CA SER A 341 -26.21 34.15 -3.39
C SER A 341 -25.15 33.76 -4.41
N GLU A 342 -25.39 33.92 -5.69
CA GLU A 342 -24.44 33.70 -6.78
C GLU A 342 -23.17 34.59 -6.70
N ASN A 343 -23.10 35.57 -5.80
CA ASN A 343 -21.98 36.50 -5.68
C ASN A 343 -20.95 36.12 -4.61
N VAL A 344 -21.00 34.89 -4.07
CA VAL A 344 -20.02 34.42 -3.09
C VAL A 344 -18.74 33.98 -3.81
N SER A 345 -17.59 34.21 -3.18
CA SER A 345 -16.27 33.82 -3.71
C SER A 345 -15.94 32.32 -3.56
N GLY A 346 -16.78 31.58 -2.85
CA GLY A 346 -16.73 30.14 -2.65
C GLY A 346 -17.93 29.72 -1.82
N PRO A 347 -18.61 28.63 -2.18
CA PRO A 347 -19.87 28.27 -1.52
C PRO A 347 -19.59 27.71 -0.13
N SER A 348 -20.38 28.16 0.85
CA SER A 348 -20.35 27.59 2.20
C SER A 348 -21.03 26.22 2.24
N ASP A 349 -21.87 25.91 1.26
CA ASP A 349 -22.56 24.63 1.14
C ASP A 349 -21.60 23.45 0.96
N PHE A 350 -20.50 23.64 0.22
CA PHE A 350 -19.46 22.63 0.09
C PHE A 350 -18.84 22.27 1.46
N GLN A 351 -18.48 23.29 2.27
CA GLN A 351 -17.95 23.06 3.61
C GLN A 351 -19.00 22.44 4.53
N ASN A 352 -20.24 22.93 4.48
CA ASN A 352 -21.35 22.38 5.26
C ASN A 352 -21.63 20.92 4.90
N ALA A 353 -21.54 20.57 3.60
CA ALA A 353 -21.74 19.20 3.15
C ALA A 353 -20.65 18.25 3.66
N LEU A 354 -19.38 18.68 3.62
CA LEU A 354 -18.29 17.89 4.21
C LEU A 354 -18.44 17.76 5.72
N ASP A 355 -18.94 18.77 6.41
CA ASP A 355 -19.23 18.72 7.85
C ASP A 355 -20.38 17.75 8.17
N ILE A 356 -21.42 17.70 7.34
CA ILE A 356 -22.52 16.74 7.47
C ILE A 356 -21.99 15.31 7.32
N ILE A 357 -21.20 15.02 6.28
CA ILE A 357 -20.57 13.73 6.06
C ILE A 357 -19.65 13.38 7.24
N PHE A 358 -18.74 14.27 7.60
CA PHE A 358 -17.75 14.03 8.65
C PHE A 358 -18.39 13.73 10.01
N ASN A 359 -19.50 14.38 10.33
CA ASN A 359 -20.21 14.18 11.59
C ASN A 359 -21.17 12.98 11.59
N HIS A 360 -21.30 12.26 10.47
CA HIS A 360 -22.10 11.04 10.42
C HIS A 360 -21.50 9.97 11.32
N GLN A 361 -22.34 9.17 12.00
CA GLN A 361 -21.92 8.15 12.97
C GLN A 361 -20.99 7.10 12.36
N ASN A 362 -21.21 6.75 11.09
CA ASN A 362 -20.47 5.70 10.40
C ASN A 362 -18.99 6.02 10.15
N VAL A 363 -18.59 7.30 10.12
CA VAL A 363 -17.23 7.68 9.71
C VAL A 363 -16.17 7.13 10.65
N GLY A 364 -16.42 7.17 11.97
CA GLY A 364 -15.51 6.61 12.98
C GLY A 364 -15.22 5.13 12.75
N PRO A 365 -16.23 4.25 12.79
CA PRO A 365 -16.04 2.81 12.58
C PRO A 365 -15.54 2.47 11.17
N HIS A 366 -15.92 3.22 10.12
CA HIS A 366 -15.46 3.00 8.76
C HIS A 366 -13.95 3.25 8.63
N VAL A 367 -13.46 4.40 9.09
CA VAL A 367 -12.01 4.75 9.05
C VAL A 367 -11.21 3.85 9.98
N ALA A 368 -11.71 3.56 11.19
CA ALA A 368 -11.06 2.67 12.14
C ALA A 368 -10.85 1.26 11.55
N LYS A 369 -11.93 0.65 11.05
CA LYS A 369 -11.86 -0.67 10.38
C LYS A 369 -10.86 -0.65 9.23
N HIS A 370 -10.93 0.37 8.37
CA HIS A 370 -10.05 0.48 7.21
C HIS A 370 -8.56 0.51 7.63
N LEU A 371 -8.17 1.37 8.56
CA LEU A 371 -6.77 1.46 9.01
C LEU A 371 -6.30 0.17 9.69
N ILE A 372 -7.16 -0.49 10.48
CA ILE A 372 -6.81 -1.76 11.13
C ILE A 372 -6.54 -2.85 10.07
N ILE A 373 -7.44 -3.02 9.10
CA ILE A 373 -7.28 -4.08 8.09
C ILE A 373 -6.11 -3.83 7.13
N ARG A 374 -5.75 -2.57 6.90
CA ARG A 374 -4.60 -2.23 6.05
C ARG A 374 -3.27 -2.34 6.77
N MET A 375 -3.24 -2.09 8.09
CA MET A 375 -1.99 -2.02 8.84
C MET A 375 -1.74 -3.26 9.73
N VAL A 376 -2.77 -3.86 10.32
CA VAL A 376 -2.59 -4.83 11.41
C VAL A 376 -3.10 -6.24 11.07
N THR A 377 -4.41 -6.41 10.87
CA THR A 377 -5.04 -7.73 10.68
C THR A 377 -6.27 -7.66 9.77
N SER A 378 -6.49 -8.68 8.93
CA SER A 378 -7.65 -8.72 8.04
C SER A 378 -8.98 -8.95 8.77
N ASN A 379 -8.95 -9.57 9.97
CA ASN A 379 -10.13 -9.93 10.73
C ASN A 379 -10.05 -9.37 12.16
N PRO A 380 -10.14 -8.04 12.35
CA PRO A 380 -10.17 -7.44 13.67
C PRO A 380 -11.45 -7.83 14.43
N SER A 381 -11.36 -7.90 15.76
CA SER A 381 -12.56 -8.01 16.59
C SER A 381 -13.41 -6.75 16.55
N GLY A 382 -14.72 -6.85 16.76
CA GLY A 382 -15.60 -5.69 16.90
C GLY A 382 -15.15 -4.75 18.01
N GLY A 383 -14.67 -5.30 19.12
CA GLY A 383 -14.15 -4.52 20.25
C GLY A 383 -12.89 -3.72 19.90
N TYR A 384 -12.02 -4.21 19.02
CA TYR A 384 -10.87 -3.45 18.54
C TYR A 384 -11.31 -2.26 17.68
N ILE A 385 -12.23 -2.50 16.73
CA ILE A 385 -12.78 -1.45 15.88
C ILE A 385 -13.47 -0.38 16.75
N GLU A 386 -14.28 -0.79 17.74
CA GLU A 386 -14.99 0.10 18.65
C GLU A 386 -14.04 1.01 19.43
N ARG A 387 -12.98 0.47 20.03
CA ARG A 387 -12.00 1.28 20.78
C ARG A 387 -11.33 2.32 19.89
N VAL A 388 -10.96 1.98 18.65
CA VAL A 388 -10.35 2.91 17.69
C VAL A 388 -11.39 3.91 17.16
N SER A 389 -12.63 3.49 16.93
CA SER A 389 -13.74 4.36 16.54
C SER A 389 -14.05 5.40 17.61
N GLN A 390 -14.03 5.04 18.89
CA GLN A 390 -14.20 5.97 20.00
C GLN A 390 -13.10 7.03 20.02
N VAL A 391 -11.84 6.66 19.74
CA VAL A 391 -10.74 7.64 19.62
C VAL A 391 -10.91 8.55 18.40
N PHE A 392 -11.46 8.05 17.30
CA PHE A 392 -11.83 8.89 16.16
C PHE A 392 -12.93 9.88 16.53
N ASN A 393 -13.93 9.45 17.30
CA ASN A 393 -15.05 10.29 17.72
C ASN A 393 -14.64 11.36 18.75
N ASP A 394 -13.70 11.04 19.63
CA ASP A 394 -13.10 11.95 20.59
C ASP A 394 -11.68 11.47 20.98
N ASN A 395 -10.67 12.25 20.67
CA ASN A 395 -9.27 11.93 20.98
C ASN A 395 -8.90 12.12 22.47
N GLY A 396 -9.88 12.37 23.36
CA GLY A 396 -9.69 12.72 24.77
C GLY A 396 -9.50 14.22 25.04
N SER A 397 -9.59 15.05 23.98
CA SER A 397 -9.51 16.52 24.04
C SER A 397 -10.67 17.17 23.28
N SER A 398 -11.77 16.44 23.10
CA SER A 398 -12.97 16.87 22.35
C SER A 398 -12.69 17.19 20.87
N VAL A 399 -11.73 16.52 20.26
CA VAL A 399 -11.43 16.63 18.82
C VAL A 399 -11.82 15.34 18.12
N ARG A 400 -12.77 15.45 17.19
CA ARG A 400 -13.17 14.36 16.28
C ARG A 400 -12.21 14.32 15.09
N GLY A 401 -11.90 13.09 14.61
CA GLY A 401 -11.15 12.86 13.36
C GLY A 401 -9.65 13.12 13.46
N ASP A 402 -9.06 13.20 14.66
CA ASP A 402 -7.62 13.32 14.88
C ASP A 402 -6.91 12.00 14.47
N LEU A 403 -6.42 11.94 13.24
CA LEU A 403 -5.75 10.76 12.69
C LEU A 403 -4.46 10.39 13.44
N LYS A 404 -3.77 11.36 14.05
CA LYS A 404 -2.61 11.08 14.90
C LYS A 404 -2.97 10.20 16.09
N SER A 405 -4.06 10.53 16.76
CA SER A 405 -4.60 9.75 17.89
C SER A 405 -5.17 8.40 17.43
N VAL A 406 -5.85 8.37 16.28
CA VAL A 406 -6.38 7.14 15.68
C VAL A 406 -5.26 6.16 15.33
N VAL A 407 -4.21 6.60 14.63
CA VAL A 407 -3.06 5.76 14.26
C VAL A 407 -2.35 5.23 15.51
N ARG A 408 -2.19 6.09 16.54
CA ARG A 408 -1.65 5.64 17.83
C ARG A 408 -2.52 4.53 18.41
N ALA A 409 -3.85 4.68 18.46
CA ALA A 409 -4.77 3.69 18.98
C ALA A 409 -4.71 2.38 18.18
N VAL A 410 -4.67 2.45 16.84
CA VAL A 410 -4.50 1.27 15.97
C VAL A 410 -3.25 0.48 16.33
N LEU A 411 -2.12 1.14 16.51
CA LEU A 411 -0.84 0.47 16.72
C LEU A 411 -0.57 0.04 18.18
N THR A 412 -1.22 0.68 19.16
CA THR A 412 -0.99 0.38 20.58
C THR A 412 -2.08 -0.46 21.23
N ASP A 413 -3.13 -0.80 20.49
CA ASP A 413 -4.20 -1.65 21.00
C ASP A 413 -3.67 -3.01 21.47
N ASN A 414 -4.30 -3.56 22.51
CA ASN A 414 -3.91 -4.87 23.05
C ASN A 414 -4.01 -5.98 22.01
N GLU A 415 -5.01 -5.92 21.10
CA GLU A 415 -5.13 -6.91 20.02
C GLU A 415 -3.96 -6.80 19.01
N ALA A 416 -3.44 -5.59 18.76
CA ALA A 416 -2.28 -5.40 17.90
C ALA A 416 -0.94 -5.77 18.58
N ARG A 417 -0.80 -5.55 19.92
CA ARG A 417 0.47 -5.68 20.65
C ARG A 417 0.52 -6.89 21.58
N GLY A 418 -0.61 -7.46 21.95
CA GLY A 418 -0.69 -8.60 22.85
C GLY A 418 -0.16 -9.90 22.23
N ASN A 419 -0.36 -10.99 22.96
CA ASN A 419 0.04 -12.34 22.52
C ASN A 419 -1.11 -13.12 21.84
N GLU A 420 -2.28 -12.51 21.70
CA GLU A 420 -3.48 -13.11 21.10
C GLU A 420 -3.20 -13.61 19.68
N TYR A 421 -2.33 -12.94 18.93
CA TYR A 421 -1.95 -13.35 17.59
C TYR A 421 -1.38 -14.80 17.54
N LYS A 422 -0.79 -15.30 18.61
CA LYS A 422 -0.23 -16.66 18.71
C LYS A 422 -1.30 -17.73 18.88
N THR A 423 -2.39 -17.37 19.53
CA THR A 423 -3.48 -18.27 19.89
C THR A 423 -4.71 -18.10 19.01
N ASN A 424 -4.99 -16.87 18.56
CA ASN A 424 -6.08 -16.57 17.64
C ASN A 424 -5.68 -16.96 16.21
N LYS A 425 -6.31 -18.01 15.68
CA LYS A 425 -6.11 -18.48 14.30
C LYS A 425 -6.58 -17.47 13.25
N ASN A 426 -7.47 -16.57 13.63
CA ASN A 426 -8.08 -15.58 12.74
C ASN A 426 -7.26 -14.28 12.69
N PHE A 427 -6.26 -14.11 13.56
CA PHE A 427 -5.42 -12.93 13.58
C PHE A 427 -4.31 -13.00 12.53
N GLY A 428 -4.06 -11.86 11.89
CA GLY A 428 -3.04 -11.66 10.86
C GLY A 428 -3.64 -11.28 9.51
N LYS A 429 -2.77 -11.05 8.55
CA LYS A 429 -3.13 -10.76 7.17
C LYS A 429 -2.10 -11.31 6.20
N ALA A 430 -2.50 -11.69 5.00
CA ALA A 430 -1.55 -11.87 3.92
C ALA A 430 -0.92 -10.50 3.59
N LYS A 431 0.37 -10.47 3.31
CA LYS A 431 1.00 -9.21 2.88
C LYS A 431 0.59 -8.90 1.47
N GLU A 432 0.30 -7.64 1.21
CA GLU A 432 0.25 -7.13 -0.15
C GLU A 432 1.59 -7.39 -0.84
N ILE A 433 1.56 -7.82 -2.09
CA ILE A 433 2.80 -8.12 -2.83
C ILE A 433 3.73 -6.91 -2.91
N LEU A 434 3.18 -5.70 -3.02
CA LEU A 434 3.95 -4.47 -2.98
C LEU A 434 4.68 -4.29 -1.64
N LEU A 435 4.01 -4.57 -0.51
CA LEU A 435 4.62 -4.50 0.83
C LEU A 435 5.64 -5.63 1.05
N ALA A 436 5.39 -6.84 0.56
CA ALA A 436 6.38 -7.90 0.57
C ALA A 436 7.63 -7.51 -0.25
N TRP A 437 7.43 -6.86 -1.38
CA TRP A 437 8.51 -6.34 -2.22
C TRP A 437 9.32 -5.23 -1.55
N THR A 438 8.65 -4.21 -0.98
CA THR A 438 9.35 -3.12 -0.28
C THR A 438 10.08 -3.62 0.96
N GLN A 439 9.53 -4.59 1.69
CA GLN A 439 10.22 -5.25 2.81
C GLN A 439 11.53 -5.89 2.35
N PHE A 440 11.51 -6.65 1.25
CA PHE A 440 12.72 -7.25 0.68
C PHE A 440 13.74 -6.18 0.30
N LEU A 441 13.32 -5.13 -0.40
CA LEU A 441 14.21 -4.04 -0.83
C LEU A 441 14.85 -3.33 0.37
N ARG A 442 14.09 -3.07 1.43
CA ARG A 442 14.58 -2.42 2.66
C ARG A 442 15.53 -3.33 3.44
N ALA A 443 15.21 -4.62 3.57
CA ALA A 443 16.05 -5.60 4.27
C ALA A 443 17.46 -5.70 3.67
N PHE A 444 17.58 -5.55 2.35
CA PHE A 444 18.85 -5.59 1.63
C PHE A 444 19.37 -4.20 1.22
N ASN A 445 18.93 -3.16 1.90
CA ASN A 445 19.40 -1.78 1.72
C ASN A 445 19.59 -1.41 0.23
N VAL A 446 18.49 -1.57 -0.53
CA VAL A 446 18.47 -1.34 -1.98
C VAL A 446 18.97 0.05 -2.36
N LYS A 447 19.67 0.13 -3.48
CA LYS A 447 20.13 1.40 -4.05
C LYS A 447 19.84 1.45 -5.56
N PRO A 448 19.58 2.65 -6.11
CA PRO A 448 19.46 2.81 -7.56
C PRO A 448 20.80 2.58 -8.25
N ILE A 449 20.76 2.16 -9.51
CA ILE A 449 21.94 2.07 -10.37
C ILE A 449 22.01 3.35 -11.20
N ASP A 450 23.12 4.10 -11.07
CA ASP A 450 23.35 5.30 -11.83
C ASP A 450 23.66 5.04 -13.31
N GLY A 451 23.39 6.04 -14.14
CA GLY A 451 23.75 6.03 -15.55
C GLY A 451 22.82 5.25 -16.47
N TRP A 452 21.68 4.76 -15.98
CA TRP A 452 20.69 4.16 -16.88
C TRP A 452 20.06 5.20 -17.81
N LYS A 453 19.49 4.74 -18.92
CA LYS A 453 18.92 5.63 -19.92
C LYS A 453 17.41 5.68 -19.81
N SER A 454 16.87 6.91 -19.69
CA SER A 454 15.43 7.17 -19.80
C SER A 454 14.94 6.84 -21.23
N ARG A 455 13.63 6.90 -21.44
CA ARG A 455 13.04 6.71 -22.79
C ARG A 455 13.57 7.70 -23.81
N ASN A 456 13.86 8.93 -23.38
CA ASN A 456 14.40 9.99 -24.23
C ASN A 456 15.93 9.97 -24.26
N ASN A 457 16.54 8.86 -23.85
CA ASN A 457 17.99 8.64 -23.86
C ASN A 457 18.79 9.56 -22.92
N ALA A 458 18.12 10.27 -22.00
CA ALA A 458 18.79 11.04 -20.95
C ALA A 458 19.41 10.09 -19.92
N THR A 459 20.56 10.48 -19.35
CA THR A 459 21.24 9.71 -18.30
C THR A 459 20.59 10.01 -16.96
N MET A 460 20.14 8.96 -16.28
CA MET A 460 19.50 9.04 -14.97
C MET A 460 20.50 8.69 -13.88
N THR A 461 20.46 9.43 -12.78
CA THR A 461 21.30 9.23 -11.60
C THR A 461 20.45 9.28 -10.34
N ASN A 462 20.82 8.51 -9.33
CA ASN A 462 20.15 8.46 -8.02
C ASN A 462 18.61 8.34 -8.10
N THR A 463 18.10 7.55 -9.04
CA THR A 463 16.66 7.36 -9.24
C THR A 463 16.33 5.90 -9.50
N TYR A 464 15.22 5.43 -8.94
CA TYR A 464 14.68 4.12 -9.22
C TYR A 464 13.94 4.07 -10.55
N ASN A 465 13.89 2.88 -11.14
CA ASN A 465 13.03 2.59 -12.28
C ASN A 465 12.35 1.23 -12.07
N PHE A 466 11.05 1.26 -11.86
CA PHE A 466 10.20 0.08 -11.68
C PHE A 466 9.12 0.02 -12.78
N PRO A 467 9.49 -0.25 -14.03
CA PRO A 467 8.54 -0.24 -15.14
C PRO A 467 7.56 -1.40 -15.01
N TRP A 468 6.31 -1.15 -15.38
CA TRP A 468 5.27 -2.17 -15.44
C TRP A 468 4.98 -2.90 -14.11
N LEU A 469 5.09 -2.17 -13.00
CA LEU A 469 4.98 -2.73 -11.68
C LEU A 469 3.61 -3.39 -11.44
N GLU A 470 2.53 -2.76 -11.89
CA GLU A 470 1.17 -3.29 -11.84
C GLU A 470 1.03 -4.64 -12.56
N SER A 471 1.70 -4.83 -13.67
CA SER A 471 1.67 -6.12 -14.38
C SER A 471 2.61 -7.17 -13.77
N THR A 472 3.58 -6.73 -12.96
CA THR A 472 4.58 -7.61 -12.34
C THR A 472 4.14 -8.05 -10.95
N LEU A 473 3.65 -7.14 -10.12
CA LEU A 473 3.22 -7.39 -8.74
C LEU A 473 1.69 -7.46 -8.56
N GLY A 474 0.91 -7.17 -9.63
CA GLY A 474 -0.54 -7.01 -9.51
C GLY A 474 -0.95 -5.71 -8.80
N GLN A 475 0.03 -4.91 -8.38
CA GLN A 475 -0.19 -3.70 -7.59
C GLN A 475 0.91 -2.66 -7.85
N ALA A 476 0.55 -1.39 -7.87
CA ALA A 476 1.50 -0.27 -7.91
C ALA A 476 0.87 0.96 -7.25
N PRO A 477 1.67 1.89 -6.67
CA PRO A 477 1.13 3.08 -6.00
C PRO A 477 0.23 3.89 -6.93
N LEU A 478 -1.01 4.18 -6.49
CA LEU A 478 -2.02 4.93 -7.24
C LEU A 478 -2.28 4.40 -8.66
N ARG A 479 -2.36 3.06 -8.85
CA ARG A 479 -2.56 2.45 -10.17
C ARG A 479 -3.60 1.32 -10.19
N SER A 480 -4.57 1.36 -9.31
CA SER A 480 -5.69 0.42 -9.34
C SER A 480 -6.51 0.56 -10.63
N ASP A 481 -7.13 -0.53 -11.08
CA ASP A 481 -7.96 -0.51 -12.29
C ASP A 481 -9.28 0.24 -12.07
N THR A 482 -9.80 0.26 -10.86
CA THR A 482 -11.08 0.86 -10.49
C THR A 482 -11.00 1.60 -9.16
N VAL A 483 -12.08 2.33 -8.80
CA VAL A 483 -12.25 2.98 -7.50
C VAL A 483 -12.38 1.97 -6.34
N PHE A 484 -12.66 0.70 -6.63
CA PHE A 484 -12.70 -0.39 -5.65
C PHE A 484 -11.30 -0.90 -5.24
N ASN A 485 -10.24 -0.18 -5.63
CA ASN A 485 -8.86 -0.52 -5.37
C ASN A 485 -8.38 -1.79 -6.12
N PHE A 486 -7.32 -2.43 -5.64
CA PHE A 486 -6.74 -3.65 -6.19
C PHE A 486 -7.50 -4.90 -5.74
N PHE A 487 -8.12 -4.86 -4.59
CA PHE A 487 -8.85 -5.96 -3.97
C PHE A 487 -9.95 -5.46 -3.04
N SER A 488 -11.05 -6.23 -2.97
CA SER A 488 -12.16 -5.92 -2.07
C SER A 488 -11.76 -6.13 -0.61
N PRO A 489 -12.10 -5.21 0.31
CA PRO A 489 -11.85 -5.39 1.74
C PRO A 489 -12.60 -6.59 2.33
N ASP A 490 -13.67 -7.03 1.68
CA ASP A 490 -14.51 -8.15 2.12
C ASP A 490 -14.28 -9.43 1.28
N PHE A 491 -13.14 -9.53 0.57
CA PHE A 491 -12.85 -10.71 -0.23
C PHE A 491 -12.67 -11.96 0.64
N VAL A 492 -13.44 -13.00 0.30
CA VAL A 492 -13.36 -14.34 0.90
C VAL A 492 -12.73 -15.30 -0.08
N PRO A 493 -11.57 -15.89 0.21
CA PRO A 493 -10.99 -16.93 -0.62
C PRO A 493 -11.95 -18.13 -0.79
N ALA A 494 -11.91 -18.75 -1.98
CA ALA A 494 -12.69 -19.95 -2.27
C ALA A 494 -12.15 -21.18 -1.49
N ASN A 495 -12.34 -21.16 -0.18
CA ASN A 495 -11.90 -22.20 0.74
C ASN A 495 -12.91 -22.31 1.90
N ASP A 496 -13.38 -23.52 2.20
CA ASP A 496 -14.37 -23.78 3.23
C ASP A 496 -14.00 -23.21 4.59
N HIS A 497 -12.71 -23.24 4.95
CA HIS A 497 -12.26 -22.67 6.22
C HIS A 497 -12.56 -21.17 6.36
N PHE A 498 -12.34 -20.38 5.31
CA PHE A 498 -12.62 -18.94 5.34
C PHE A 498 -14.13 -18.68 5.37
N SER A 499 -14.90 -19.35 4.50
CA SER A 499 -16.34 -19.16 4.40
C SER A 499 -17.07 -19.65 5.66
N GLU A 500 -16.71 -20.83 6.20
CA GLU A 500 -17.31 -21.39 7.41
C GLU A 500 -17.03 -20.58 8.67
N ASN A 501 -15.85 -19.92 8.75
CA ASN A 501 -15.43 -19.09 9.87
C ASN A 501 -15.67 -17.59 9.64
N CYS A 502 -16.34 -17.23 8.54
CA CYS A 502 -16.65 -15.84 8.21
C CYS A 502 -15.40 -14.93 8.15
N MET A 503 -14.30 -15.46 7.64
CA MET A 503 -13.03 -14.76 7.54
C MET A 503 -12.83 -14.15 6.16
N VAL A 504 -12.24 -12.97 6.13
CA VAL A 504 -11.80 -12.32 4.90
C VAL A 504 -10.28 -12.37 4.77
N ALA A 505 -9.78 -12.38 3.55
CA ALA A 505 -8.36 -12.24 3.25
C ALA A 505 -8.18 -11.39 1.98
N PRO A 506 -8.39 -10.07 2.09
CA PRO A 506 -8.42 -9.14 0.96
C PRO A 506 -7.20 -9.26 0.05
N ASP A 507 -6.02 -9.27 0.64
CA ASP A 507 -4.74 -9.27 -0.06
C ASP A 507 -4.51 -10.52 -0.93
N LEU A 508 -5.18 -11.66 -0.61
CA LEU A 508 -5.09 -12.87 -1.43
C LEU A 508 -5.80 -12.74 -2.78
N GLN A 509 -6.69 -11.77 -2.96
CA GLN A 509 -7.41 -11.60 -4.24
C GLN A 509 -6.47 -11.32 -5.41
N ILE A 510 -5.35 -10.64 -5.16
CA ILE A 510 -4.34 -10.32 -6.20
C ILE A 510 -3.17 -11.30 -6.23
N GLN A 511 -3.04 -12.21 -5.27
CA GLN A 511 -1.95 -13.17 -5.17
C GLN A 511 -2.21 -14.41 -6.04
N SER A 512 -2.36 -14.21 -7.34
CA SER A 512 -2.47 -15.32 -8.28
C SER A 512 -1.12 -16.03 -8.46
N ASP A 513 -1.15 -17.31 -8.91
CA ASP A 513 0.06 -18.07 -9.24
C ASP A 513 1.00 -17.30 -10.17
N THR A 514 0.43 -16.62 -11.16
CA THR A 514 1.20 -15.79 -12.10
C THR A 514 1.93 -14.65 -11.40
N ILE A 515 1.30 -13.98 -10.46
CA ILE A 515 1.92 -12.88 -9.70
C ILE A 515 2.99 -13.40 -8.77
N LEU A 516 2.75 -14.52 -8.07
CA LEU A 516 3.74 -15.14 -7.19
C LEU A 516 4.99 -15.60 -7.98
N ILE A 517 4.81 -16.19 -9.17
CA ILE A 517 5.94 -16.55 -10.05
C ILE A 517 6.72 -15.31 -10.49
N LYS A 518 6.03 -14.22 -10.86
CA LYS A 518 6.69 -12.97 -11.26
C LYS A 518 7.43 -12.33 -10.10
N PHE A 519 6.86 -12.36 -8.88
CA PHE A 519 7.51 -11.90 -7.67
C PHE A 519 8.81 -12.67 -7.41
N ASN A 520 8.80 -14.00 -7.50
CA ASN A 520 10.00 -14.82 -7.36
C ASN A 520 11.06 -14.50 -8.41
N ASN A 521 10.65 -14.34 -9.66
CA ASN A 521 11.56 -13.93 -10.74
C ASN A 521 12.17 -12.55 -10.48
N LEU A 522 11.41 -11.63 -9.89
CA LEU A 522 11.89 -10.29 -9.56
C LEU A 522 13.00 -10.35 -8.49
N ILE A 523 12.82 -11.15 -7.45
CA ILE A 523 13.85 -11.40 -6.42
C ILE A 523 15.09 -12.05 -7.03
N SER A 524 14.92 -13.11 -7.83
CA SER A 524 16.04 -13.77 -8.51
C SER A 524 16.83 -12.81 -9.39
N ASN A 525 16.15 -11.90 -10.11
CA ASN A 525 16.79 -10.89 -10.94
C ASN A 525 17.61 -9.88 -10.14
N ALA A 526 17.19 -9.54 -8.91
CA ALA A 526 17.96 -8.66 -8.02
C ALA A 526 19.35 -9.27 -7.70
N PHE A 527 19.38 -10.57 -7.44
CA PHE A 527 20.65 -11.30 -7.18
C PHE A 527 21.52 -11.41 -8.42
N GLN A 528 20.95 -11.61 -9.62
CA GLN A 528 21.74 -11.63 -10.86
C GLN A 528 22.47 -10.31 -11.12
N ILE A 529 21.86 -9.20 -10.75
CA ILE A 529 22.48 -7.88 -10.82
C ILE A 529 23.63 -7.79 -9.82
N GLN A 530 23.42 -8.24 -8.59
CA GLN A 530 24.43 -8.26 -7.53
C GLN A 530 25.64 -9.15 -7.88
N GLU A 531 25.39 -10.34 -8.41
CA GLU A 531 26.44 -11.26 -8.85
C GLU A 531 27.36 -10.61 -9.89
N LYS A 532 26.78 -9.94 -10.89
CA LYS A 532 27.55 -9.22 -11.90
C LYS A 532 28.38 -8.08 -11.29
N ASN A 533 27.81 -7.34 -10.32
CA ASN A 533 28.52 -6.27 -9.64
C ASN A 533 29.72 -6.78 -8.85
N LYS A 534 29.57 -7.87 -8.07
CA LYS A 534 30.66 -8.47 -7.29
C LYS A 534 31.76 -9.07 -8.16
N ILE A 535 31.42 -9.68 -9.29
CA ILE A 535 32.40 -10.25 -10.22
C ILE A 535 33.21 -9.15 -10.92
N LEU A 536 32.62 -7.96 -11.10
CA LEU A 536 33.27 -6.81 -11.76
C LEU A 536 34.07 -5.93 -10.79
N ASP A 537 33.98 -6.15 -9.49
CA ASP A 537 34.45 -5.27 -8.41
C ASP A 537 36.00 -5.19 -8.25
N LYS A 538 36.76 -5.49 -9.27
CA LYS A 538 38.19 -5.16 -9.33
C LYS A 538 38.46 -3.79 -10.01
N GLY A 539 37.64 -2.79 -9.68
CA GLY A 539 37.89 -1.40 -10.07
C GLY A 539 37.04 -0.87 -11.22
N ASP A 540 36.11 -1.64 -11.75
CA ASP A 540 35.18 -1.16 -12.77
C ASP A 540 33.93 -0.55 -12.12
N ASN A 541 33.77 0.75 -12.27
CA ASN A 541 32.62 1.49 -11.80
C ASN A 541 31.29 0.84 -12.27
N LEU A 542 30.30 0.75 -11.36
CA LEU A 542 28.89 0.42 -11.62
C LEU A 542 28.31 1.17 -12.85
N THR A 543 28.94 2.25 -13.28
CA THR A 543 28.65 3.03 -14.49
C THR A 543 28.74 2.22 -15.80
N SER A 544 29.51 1.11 -15.83
CA SER A 544 29.60 0.29 -17.04
C SER A 544 28.31 -0.54 -17.30
N PHE A 545 27.51 -0.80 -16.26
CA PHE A 545 26.19 -1.41 -16.40
C PHE A 545 25.11 -0.44 -16.88
N GLY A 546 25.20 0.84 -16.49
CA GLY A 546 24.20 1.85 -16.78
C GLY A 546 24.05 2.18 -18.25
N ASN A 547 25.12 2.14 -19.00
CA ASN A 547 25.14 2.57 -20.41
C ASN A 547 24.35 1.64 -21.36
N SER A 548 24.03 0.41 -20.97
CA SER A 548 23.26 -0.55 -21.77
C SER A 548 21.84 -0.78 -21.26
N ARG A 549 21.45 -0.30 -20.08
CA ARG A 549 20.11 -0.52 -19.51
C ARG A 549 19.11 0.47 -20.07
N LYS A 550 18.01 -0.09 -20.58
CA LYS A 550 16.90 0.65 -21.17
C LYS A 550 15.85 0.99 -20.10
N SER A 551 15.05 2.00 -20.36
CA SER A 551 13.94 2.45 -19.50
C SER A 551 12.88 1.37 -19.16
N ASN A 552 12.89 0.23 -19.83
CA ASN A 552 12.00 -0.88 -19.60
C ASN A 552 12.59 -1.98 -18.69
N GLN A 553 13.70 -1.74 -18.01
CA GLN A 553 14.35 -2.65 -17.09
C GLN A 553 14.35 -2.10 -15.69
N PHE A 554 14.20 -2.97 -14.68
CA PHE A 554 14.38 -2.61 -13.29
C PHE A 554 15.81 -2.12 -13.04
N ASN A 555 15.96 -1.04 -12.29
CA ASN A 555 17.22 -0.32 -12.18
C ASN A 555 17.62 -0.06 -10.72
N TYR A 556 17.99 -1.13 -10.04
CA TYR A 556 18.46 -1.13 -8.67
C TYR A 556 19.40 -2.31 -8.43
N TYR A 557 20.15 -2.26 -7.34
CA TYR A 557 20.87 -3.39 -6.78
C TYR A 557 20.59 -3.51 -5.28
N ILE A 558 20.74 -4.72 -4.77
CA ILE A 558 20.63 -5.04 -3.35
C ILE A 558 22.03 -5.18 -2.75
N ASN A 559 22.18 -4.91 -1.44
CA ASN A 559 23.43 -5.13 -0.74
C ASN A 559 23.35 -6.44 0.06
N VAL A 560 24.26 -7.37 -0.21
CA VAL A 560 24.41 -8.67 0.47
C VAL A 560 25.81 -8.83 1.08
N ASP A 561 26.51 -7.74 1.36
CA ASP A 561 27.85 -7.77 1.94
C ASP A 561 27.84 -8.39 3.34
N GLU A 562 26.78 -8.11 4.13
CA GLU A 562 26.59 -8.67 5.46
C GLU A 562 26.40 -10.20 5.41
N GLU A 563 25.57 -10.68 4.47
CA GLU A 563 25.31 -12.11 4.26
C GLU A 563 26.57 -12.86 3.82
N LEU A 564 27.35 -12.25 2.92
CA LEU A 564 28.62 -12.80 2.49
C LEU A 564 29.61 -12.88 3.66
N ALA A 565 29.72 -11.83 4.47
CA ALA A 565 30.62 -11.79 5.62
C ALA A 565 30.22 -12.81 6.69
N VAL A 566 28.93 -12.96 7.00
CA VAL A 566 28.43 -13.98 7.95
C VAL A 566 28.74 -15.38 7.44
N PHE A 567 28.52 -15.64 6.16
CA PHE A 567 28.74 -16.93 5.55
C PHE A 567 30.24 -17.31 5.54
N GLU A 568 31.10 -16.40 5.09
CA GLU A 568 32.56 -16.62 5.01
C GLU A 568 33.18 -16.80 6.39
N GLN A 569 32.83 -15.94 7.37
CA GLN A 569 33.32 -16.06 8.75
C GLN A 569 33.01 -17.42 9.37
N ALA A 570 31.87 -18.00 9.05
CA ALA A 570 31.44 -19.30 9.55
C ALA A 570 32.08 -20.47 8.75
N LEU A 571 32.49 -20.21 7.49
CA LEU A 571 33.11 -21.21 6.61
C LEU A 571 34.59 -21.42 6.91
N ASP A 572 35.39 -20.36 6.96
CA ASP A 572 36.83 -20.40 7.05
C ASP A 572 37.44 -19.52 8.16
N GLY A 573 36.63 -18.78 8.90
CA GLY A 573 37.03 -18.00 10.08
C GLY A 573 37.57 -16.62 9.77
N ASP A 574 37.43 -16.14 8.51
CA ASP A 574 37.85 -14.79 8.11
C ASP A 574 36.79 -14.10 7.22
N GLN A 575 37.12 -12.96 6.64
CA GLN A 575 36.25 -12.17 5.78
C GLN A 575 37.09 -11.54 4.65
N ASN A 576 38.01 -12.31 4.07
CA ASN A 576 38.91 -11.81 3.03
C ASN A 576 38.33 -11.90 1.59
N GLY A 577 37.21 -12.54 1.42
CA GLY A 577 36.45 -12.65 0.14
C GLY A 577 36.88 -13.84 -0.72
N ASP A 578 37.64 -14.80 -0.20
CA ASP A 578 38.14 -15.96 -0.96
C ASP A 578 37.31 -17.22 -0.77
N PHE A 579 36.48 -17.33 0.30
CA PHE A 579 35.57 -18.44 0.61
C PHE A 579 36.27 -19.81 0.52
N GLN A 580 37.38 -19.98 1.25
CA GLN A 580 38.15 -21.22 1.24
C GLN A 580 37.30 -22.42 1.71
N GLY A 581 37.41 -23.55 1.03
CA GLY A 581 36.63 -24.75 1.33
C GLY A 581 35.27 -24.84 0.68
N LEU A 582 34.70 -23.74 0.14
CA LEU A 582 33.34 -23.72 -0.41
C LEU A 582 33.15 -24.68 -1.59
N SER A 583 34.17 -24.86 -2.42
CA SER A 583 34.16 -25.80 -3.55
C SER A 583 34.23 -27.26 -3.16
N ASP A 584 34.66 -27.56 -1.93
CA ASP A 584 34.62 -28.89 -1.37
C ASP A 584 33.25 -29.20 -0.77
N LYS A 585 32.47 -30.03 -1.46
CA LYS A 585 31.12 -30.38 -1.02
C LYS A 585 31.09 -31.22 0.26
N ASP A 586 32.21 -31.81 0.64
CA ASP A 586 32.35 -32.62 1.86
C ASP A 586 33.00 -31.82 3.01
N ASP A 587 33.28 -30.52 2.83
CA ASP A 587 33.78 -29.65 3.89
C ASP A 587 32.74 -29.53 5.03
N PRO A 588 33.07 -29.96 6.24
CA PRO A 588 32.16 -29.91 7.38
C PRO A 588 31.75 -28.47 7.74
N ASN A 589 32.60 -27.48 7.45
CA ASN A 589 32.30 -26.06 7.74
C ASN A 589 31.23 -25.48 6.83
N LYS A 590 31.07 -26.00 5.62
CA LYS A 590 29.99 -25.57 4.70
C LYS A 590 28.60 -25.73 5.35
N SER A 591 28.39 -26.86 6.03
CA SER A 591 27.14 -27.10 6.77
C SER A 591 26.95 -26.10 7.92
N VAL A 592 28.01 -25.74 8.63
CA VAL A 592 27.96 -24.74 9.71
C VAL A 592 27.69 -23.36 9.14
N ALA A 593 28.39 -22.98 8.08
CA ALA A 593 28.20 -21.68 7.40
C ALA A 593 26.76 -21.48 6.89
N ILE A 594 26.14 -22.51 6.30
CA ILE A 594 24.74 -22.48 5.87
C ILE A 594 23.82 -22.28 7.08
N VAL A 595 24.06 -22.95 8.21
CA VAL A 595 23.21 -22.79 9.42
C VAL A 595 23.29 -21.35 9.96
N GLU A 596 24.48 -20.77 10.05
CA GLU A 596 24.64 -19.40 10.54
C GLU A 596 24.02 -18.38 9.55
N LEU A 597 24.19 -18.58 8.25
CA LEU A 597 23.50 -17.78 7.22
C LEU A 597 21.96 -17.85 7.37
N LEU A 598 21.40 -19.04 7.56
CA LEU A 598 19.96 -19.22 7.71
C LEU A 598 19.43 -18.55 8.97
N LYS A 599 20.14 -18.60 10.09
CA LYS A 599 19.76 -17.87 11.31
C LYS A 599 19.75 -16.36 11.08
N HIS A 600 20.80 -15.83 10.44
CA HIS A 600 20.89 -14.41 10.09
C HIS A 600 19.76 -13.96 9.15
N LEU A 601 19.48 -14.73 8.11
CA LEU A 601 18.41 -14.42 7.16
C LEU A 601 17.02 -14.57 7.79
N ASP A 602 16.79 -15.54 8.67
CA ASP A 602 15.54 -15.70 9.40
C ASP A 602 15.28 -14.49 10.31
N GLU A 603 16.27 -14.07 11.07
CA GLU A 603 16.17 -12.85 11.89
C GLU A 603 15.84 -11.62 11.03
N LYS A 604 16.56 -11.43 9.93
CA LYS A 604 16.42 -10.28 9.03
C LYS A 604 15.09 -10.25 8.28
N LEU A 605 14.56 -11.38 7.84
CA LEU A 605 13.42 -11.47 6.93
C LEU A 605 12.10 -11.84 7.62
N THR A 606 12.14 -12.61 8.70
CA THR A 606 10.92 -13.09 9.37
C THR A 606 10.86 -12.74 10.87
N GLY A 607 11.94 -12.18 11.44
CA GLY A 607 12.04 -11.91 12.88
C GLY A 607 12.19 -13.20 13.69
N SER A 608 12.93 -14.18 13.17
CA SER A 608 13.19 -15.49 13.79
C SER A 608 11.90 -16.32 13.97
N LYS A 609 11.07 -16.36 12.96
CA LYS A 609 9.79 -17.11 12.97
C LYS A 609 9.77 -18.38 12.12
N LEU A 610 10.88 -18.71 11.45
CA LEU A 610 10.96 -19.97 10.70
C LEU A 610 11.01 -21.17 11.66
N PRO A 611 10.21 -22.22 11.46
CA PRO A 611 10.31 -23.45 12.20
C PRO A 611 11.67 -24.13 11.98
N SER A 612 12.21 -24.78 13.01
CA SER A 612 13.49 -25.54 12.89
C SER A 612 13.45 -26.59 11.77
N THR A 613 12.34 -27.26 11.60
CA THR A 613 12.14 -28.22 10.50
C THR A 613 12.26 -27.57 9.12
N TYR A 614 11.90 -26.29 8.99
CA TYR A 614 12.04 -25.57 7.72
C TYR A 614 13.48 -25.14 7.49
N HIS A 615 14.21 -24.75 8.55
CA HIS A 615 15.66 -24.55 8.48
C HIS A 615 16.38 -25.81 7.98
N ASP A 616 16.02 -27.00 8.49
CA ASP A 616 16.64 -28.26 8.07
C ASP A 616 16.40 -28.56 6.59
N VAL A 617 15.17 -28.38 6.11
CA VAL A 617 14.83 -28.57 4.68
C VAL A 617 15.60 -27.62 3.77
N ILE A 618 15.68 -26.32 4.14
CA ILE A 618 16.45 -25.34 3.37
C ILE A 618 17.93 -25.71 3.38
N LYS A 619 18.48 -26.04 4.54
CA LYS A 619 19.88 -26.47 4.69
C LYS A 619 20.21 -27.65 3.78
N GLU A 620 19.40 -28.72 3.81
CA GLU A 620 19.61 -29.89 2.94
C GLU A 620 19.62 -29.52 1.46
N HIS A 621 18.70 -28.63 1.04
CA HIS A 621 18.70 -28.12 -0.33
C HIS A 621 20.00 -27.34 -0.65
N LEU A 622 20.42 -26.43 0.21
CA LEU A 622 21.59 -25.57 -0.03
C LEU A 622 22.90 -26.36 -0.08
N LEU A 623 23.00 -27.47 0.65
CA LEU A 623 24.15 -28.38 0.56
C LEU A 623 24.28 -29.05 -0.82
N THR A 624 23.18 -29.13 -1.61
CA THR A 624 23.20 -29.67 -2.98
C THR A 624 23.56 -28.63 -4.04
N VAL A 625 23.56 -27.33 -3.70
CA VAL A 625 23.93 -26.28 -4.63
C VAL A 625 25.39 -26.45 -5.02
N ASN A 626 25.64 -26.68 -6.31
CA ASN A 626 26.96 -26.81 -6.88
C ASN A 626 27.09 -25.88 -8.07
N TRP A 627 28.01 -24.94 -7.95
CA TRP A 627 28.29 -23.98 -9.01
C TRP A 627 29.60 -24.39 -9.69
N ASN A 628 29.51 -24.96 -10.86
CA ASN A 628 30.69 -25.41 -11.64
C ASN A 628 31.59 -24.27 -12.13
N ASN A 629 31.65 -23.16 -11.42
CA ASN A 629 32.45 -22.01 -11.76
C ASN A 629 33.66 -21.88 -10.80
N THR A 630 34.78 -21.47 -11.32
CA THR A 630 36.04 -21.33 -10.60
C THR A 630 36.10 -20.18 -9.57
N LYS A 631 34.96 -19.52 -9.31
CA LYS A 631 34.87 -18.37 -8.39
C LYS A 631 33.97 -18.73 -7.20
N ASN A 632 34.60 -18.95 -6.05
CA ASN A 632 33.90 -19.23 -4.79
C ASN A 632 32.79 -18.20 -4.42
N VAL A 633 33.05 -16.93 -4.69
CA VAL A 633 32.09 -15.85 -4.47
C VAL A 633 30.77 -16.06 -5.24
N SER A 634 30.80 -16.58 -6.46
CA SER A 634 29.59 -16.87 -7.25
C SER A 634 28.79 -18.02 -6.65
N GLU A 635 29.45 -19.01 -6.04
CA GLU A 635 28.79 -20.09 -5.32
C GLU A 635 28.16 -19.59 -4.03
N ALA A 636 28.84 -18.75 -3.25
CA ALA A 636 28.32 -18.12 -2.06
C ALA A 636 27.07 -17.27 -2.37
N LEU A 637 27.11 -16.45 -3.43
CA LEU A 637 25.97 -15.68 -3.89
C LEU A 637 24.79 -16.56 -4.35
N ALA A 638 25.04 -17.72 -4.96
CA ALA A 638 24.01 -18.65 -5.33
C ALA A 638 23.33 -19.29 -4.11
N ILE A 639 24.11 -19.65 -3.09
CA ILE A 639 23.60 -20.17 -1.82
C ILE A 639 22.74 -19.11 -1.12
N ILE A 640 23.23 -17.87 -1.00
CA ILE A 640 22.50 -16.76 -0.40
C ILE A 640 21.18 -16.50 -1.16
N ARG A 641 21.23 -16.43 -2.49
CA ARG A 641 20.05 -16.26 -3.34
C ARG A 641 19.01 -17.33 -3.08
N ASP A 642 19.39 -18.59 -3.11
CA ASP A 642 18.46 -19.71 -2.98
C ASP A 642 17.88 -19.76 -1.55
N ALA A 643 18.69 -19.46 -0.51
CA ALA A 643 18.23 -19.30 0.86
C ALA A 643 17.16 -18.20 0.96
N VAL A 644 17.47 -17.01 0.45
CA VAL A 644 16.53 -15.87 0.46
C VAL A 644 15.25 -16.20 -0.30
N MET A 645 15.34 -16.78 -1.50
CA MET A 645 14.17 -17.15 -2.30
C MET A 645 13.26 -18.13 -1.55
N LEU A 646 13.82 -19.13 -0.87
CA LEU A 646 13.03 -20.08 -0.08
C LEU A 646 12.37 -19.42 1.14
N ILE A 647 13.05 -18.48 1.79
CA ILE A 647 12.49 -17.75 2.94
C ILE A 647 11.40 -16.80 2.50
N VAL A 648 11.61 -15.97 1.47
CA VAL A 648 10.63 -14.94 1.06
C VAL A 648 9.37 -15.53 0.39
N THR A 649 9.43 -16.78 -0.03
CA THR A 649 8.25 -17.52 -0.53
C THR A 649 7.53 -18.31 0.56
N SER A 650 8.06 -18.33 1.78
CA SER A 650 7.44 -18.99 2.92
C SER A 650 6.23 -18.25 3.45
N SER A 651 5.32 -18.97 4.11
CA SER A 651 4.19 -18.36 4.81
C SER A 651 4.65 -17.43 5.95
N GLN A 652 5.80 -17.70 6.58
CA GLN A 652 6.37 -16.86 7.64
C GLN A 652 6.78 -15.47 7.14
N TYR A 653 7.18 -15.37 5.87
CA TYR A 653 7.47 -14.09 5.24
C TYR A 653 6.21 -13.44 4.66
N MET A 654 5.36 -14.20 3.96
CA MET A 654 4.22 -13.68 3.21
C MET A 654 3.01 -13.34 4.10
N ILE A 655 2.96 -13.81 5.34
CA ILE A 655 1.87 -13.51 6.28
C ILE A 655 2.41 -12.62 7.40
N GLN A 656 1.75 -11.47 7.56
CA GLN A 656 1.97 -10.58 8.68
C GLN A 656 1.14 -11.07 9.88
N LYS A 657 1.85 -11.45 10.94
CA LYS A 657 1.20 -11.98 12.12
C LYS A 657 1.83 -11.47 13.41
#